data_b4554c4ab120a99c793279de17834b5d
#
_entry.id   b4554c4ab120a99c793279de17834b5d
#
_cell.length_a   1.000
_cell.length_b   1.000
_cell.length_c   1.000
_cell.angle_alpha   90.00
_cell.angle_beta   90.00
_cell.angle_gamma   90.00
#
_symmetry.space_group_name_H-M   'P 1'
#
loop_
_entity.id
_entity.type
_entity.pdbx_description
1 polymer ?
#
loop_
_entity_poly.entity_id
_entity_poly.type
_entity_poly.pdbx_seq_one_letter_code
_entity_poly.pdbx_strand_id
1 'polypeptide(L)'
;MFITRLLSRPMGRQQTLGKFFEMPKSIKPAPPQQSSLREMWTKTKPPAKVDASRVKDEAMDVDTRPAPKAESSKRKEVVPVADAPRIKRRRVVESDEEGEPSSTAEQRVLSSPTSSKTPTPPVPSPKATAKSKSKSKAIAEKETVTQVEASSPAPSDDDRDDEVMDEDSEDGGGKATNLTAASKSAIAALSKVEDVDIKGGWKTGDPVPYAALTNVFSKIEATTKRLEKNALLTSFLLLVIQRSTSGNAQSLLQAVYLCINRLSPDYVGIELGIGESLLIKAIGESTGRTIATVKAELKKEGDLGLVAMNSKNRQKTIGKPKALTIPYVFASLKEIALTSGQSSQAKKVSIITKLLAACQDFEAKYIVRSLEGKLRIGNAERSVLVALAHASVLAERERAGKKWSDEKLAARLEEGASIMKGVFSELPSYDEVVPALLECGLDGLRDRCKLTPGVPLKPMLAKPTKAIGEVLDRFEKKRFTCEYKYDGERAQVHKLEDGTVNVFSRNSEDMSKKYPDLVEQLPKCFKESTQSFVLDAEAVAWDPVASKILPFQELSKRKRKDVKVEDIQVRVCLFAFDLLCLNGEPLLHKPLVERRSLLRDNFNVVPGEFDFAKASDGETTDEIQSFLEESVKDGCEGLMVKMLESEASFYEPSRRSVNWLKLKKDYLAGIGDSLDLVVVGGYYGKGKRTNVYGAFLLACYDSDSEEYQTICKIGTGFSEEALQSLYDLLRPLEMTKVRGDVKVGGAKPDIWFEPKVVWEVLTADLSLSPVYTAAQGLADERGISLRFPRFIRIRDDKSAEDATGPEQVAEMYEKQALAQSSTKKGRGDADDGFW
;
A
#
# COMPACT_ATOMS: atom_id res chain seq x y z
N MET A 1 0.83 -51.74 -55.25
CA MET A 1 -0.13 -52.17 -56.26
C MET A 1 -1.29 -51.20 -56.23
N PHE A 2 -1.29 -50.37 -57.21
CA PHE A 2 -2.34 -49.95 -58.13
C PHE A 2 -3.56 -49.26 -57.47
N ILE A 3 -3.70 -47.98 -57.68
CA ILE A 3 -4.30 -47.32 -58.91
C ILE A 3 -5.83 -47.20 -58.69
N THR A 4 -6.59 -46.17 -58.83
CA THR A 4 -6.60 -44.95 -59.61
C THR A 4 -7.92 -44.20 -59.34
N ARG A 5 -7.98 -42.91 -59.28
CA ARG A 5 -8.76 -41.95 -60.13
C ARG A 5 -10.23 -42.22 -60.31
N LEU A 6 -11.16 -41.33 -60.24
CA LEU A 6 -11.37 -40.16 -61.12
C LEU A 6 -12.72 -39.47 -60.79
N LEU A 7 -12.75 -38.15 -60.76
CA LEU A 7 -13.69 -37.24 -61.39
C LEU A 7 -15.17 -37.35 -61.06
N SER A 8 -15.96 -36.37 -60.80
CA SER A 8 -16.23 -35.13 -61.50
C SER A 8 -17.30 -34.31 -60.77
N ARG A 9 -17.19 -33.00 -60.83
CA ARG A 9 -18.29 -32.01 -60.70
C ARG A 9 -19.36 -32.23 -61.80
N PRO A 10 -20.59 -31.54 -61.83
CA PRO A 10 -20.88 -30.20 -61.28
C PRO A 10 -22.37 -29.94 -60.83
N MET A 11 -22.56 -28.72 -60.30
CA MET A 11 -23.67 -27.75 -60.39
C MET A 11 -25.12 -28.17 -59.98
N GLY A 12 -25.72 -27.33 -59.16
CA GLY A 12 -27.13 -27.11 -59.00
C GLY A 12 -27.47 -25.90 -58.17
N ARG A 13 -27.72 -24.76 -58.82
CA ARG A 13 -28.36 -23.56 -58.29
C ARG A 13 -29.77 -23.85 -57.81
N GLN A 14 -30.19 -23.23 -56.70
CA GLN A 14 -31.55 -22.71 -56.45
C GLN A 14 -31.39 -21.61 -55.37
N GLN A 15 -31.50 -20.41 -55.72
CA GLN A 15 -32.55 -19.39 -55.91
C GLN A 15 -33.59 -19.33 -54.79
N THR A 16 -33.34 -18.28 -53.93
CA THR A 16 -34.29 -17.23 -53.50
C THR A 16 -35.73 -17.61 -53.16
N LEU A 17 -36.08 -17.37 -51.92
CA LEU A 17 -37.38 -16.81 -51.54
C LEU A 17 -37.16 -15.71 -50.50
N GLY A 18 -37.03 -14.52 -51.03
CA GLY A 18 -37.16 -13.28 -50.26
C GLY A 18 -38.59 -12.74 -50.49
N LYS A 19 -38.95 -11.86 -49.55
CA LYS A 19 -40.11 -10.98 -49.54
C LYS A 19 -41.37 -11.59 -48.95
N PHE A 20 -41.60 -11.17 -47.72
CA PHE A 20 -42.82 -10.49 -47.26
C PHE A 20 -42.64 -10.15 -45.80
N PHE A 21 -42.40 -8.88 -45.50
CA PHE A 21 -42.98 -8.07 -44.41
C PHE A 21 -42.22 -6.72 -44.34
N GLU A 22 -42.67 -5.77 -45.07
CA GLU A 22 -42.40 -4.34 -44.80
C GLU A 22 -43.36 -3.87 -43.71
N MET A 23 -42.80 -3.36 -42.63
CA MET A 23 -43.48 -2.49 -41.67
C MET A 23 -42.78 -1.12 -41.63
N PRO A 24 -43.47 -0.02 -41.38
CA PRO A 24 -42.99 1.31 -41.72
C PRO A 24 -41.95 1.84 -40.76
N LYS A 25 -41.04 2.61 -41.29
CA LYS A 25 -39.96 3.32 -40.61
C LYS A 25 -40.48 4.24 -39.50
N SER A 26 -40.24 3.90 -38.23
CA SER A 26 -40.30 4.83 -37.13
C SER A 26 -39.02 5.65 -37.07
N ILE A 27 -39.19 6.93 -36.89
CA ILE A 27 -38.16 7.95 -36.74
C ILE A 27 -37.28 7.62 -35.52
N LYS A 28 -35.99 7.44 -35.73
CA LYS A 28 -35.00 7.28 -34.64
C LYS A 28 -34.80 8.67 -33.99
N PRO A 29 -34.87 8.80 -32.69
CA PRO A 29 -34.34 9.96 -32.00
C PRO A 29 -32.84 10.00 -32.12
N ALA A 30 -32.26 11.19 -32.36
CA ALA A 30 -30.82 11.43 -32.39
C ALA A 30 -30.22 11.11 -31.01
N PRO A 31 -29.01 10.55 -30.95
CA PRO A 31 -28.34 10.35 -29.67
C PRO A 31 -27.99 11.70 -29.04
N PRO A 32 -28.01 11.83 -27.73
CA PRO A 32 -27.58 13.04 -27.04
C PRO A 32 -26.09 13.26 -27.32
N GLN A 33 -25.74 14.46 -27.77
CA GLN A 33 -24.38 14.89 -27.93
C GLN A 33 -23.74 15.01 -26.56
N GLN A 34 -22.83 14.12 -26.24
CA GLN A 34 -21.88 14.33 -25.14
C GLN A 34 -20.94 15.48 -25.56
N SER A 35 -21.14 16.64 -24.94
CA SER A 35 -20.18 17.72 -25.00
C SER A 35 -18.96 17.31 -24.15
N SER A 36 -17.86 16.97 -24.81
CA SER A 36 -16.60 16.70 -24.13
C SER A 36 -16.06 18.02 -23.53
N LEU A 37 -15.43 17.93 -22.37
CA LEU A 37 -14.71 19.01 -21.69
C LEU A 37 -13.74 19.79 -22.60
N ARG A 38 -13.45 19.25 -23.79
CA ARG A 38 -12.60 19.87 -24.79
C ARG A 38 -13.31 21.01 -25.56
N GLU A 39 -14.62 21.04 -25.58
CA GLU A 39 -15.38 22.09 -26.30
C GLU A 39 -15.64 23.36 -25.46
N MET A 40 -15.59 23.25 -24.13
CA MET A 40 -15.68 24.41 -23.22
C MET A 40 -14.45 25.33 -23.27
N TRP A 41 -13.30 24.83 -23.76
CA TRP A 41 -12.04 25.60 -23.80
C TRP A 41 -11.81 26.37 -25.10
N THR A 42 -12.69 26.26 -26.10
CA THR A 42 -12.49 26.89 -27.43
C THR A 42 -13.29 28.19 -27.67
N LYS A 43 -14.00 28.70 -26.65
CA LYS A 43 -14.87 29.89 -26.83
C LYS A 43 -14.32 31.19 -26.25
N THR A 44 -13.06 31.28 -25.84
CA THR A 44 -12.45 32.59 -25.52
C THR A 44 -11.42 32.95 -26.59
N LYS A 45 -11.78 33.82 -27.54
CA LYS A 45 -10.84 34.44 -28.48
C LYS A 45 -9.91 35.42 -27.74
N PRO A 46 -8.61 35.37 -27.91
CA PRO A 46 -7.71 36.43 -27.51
C PRO A 46 -7.81 37.63 -28.48
N PRO A 47 -7.59 38.88 -28.03
CA PRO A 47 -7.63 40.05 -28.88
C PRO A 47 -6.43 40.10 -29.85
N ALA A 48 -6.68 40.70 -31.00
CA ALA A 48 -5.78 40.76 -32.15
C ALA A 48 -4.42 41.37 -31.83
N LYS A 49 -3.37 40.75 -32.38
CA LYS A 49 -2.01 41.33 -32.49
C LYS A 49 -2.00 42.44 -33.48
N VAL A 50 -1.55 43.63 -33.02
CA VAL A 50 -1.17 44.74 -33.91
C VAL A 50 0.23 44.53 -34.35
N ASP A 51 0.46 44.61 -35.66
CA ASP A 51 1.68 44.53 -36.37
C ASP A 51 2.55 45.77 -36.10
N ALA A 52 3.81 45.56 -35.66
CA ALA A 52 4.78 46.66 -35.53
C ALA A 52 5.99 46.34 -36.38
N SER A 53 5.97 46.93 -37.58
CA SER A 53 7.18 47.08 -38.37
C SER A 53 7.44 48.56 -38.64
N ARG A 54 8.72 49.01 -38.42
CA ARG A 54 9.39 50.28 -38.72
C ARG A 54 9.21 51.43 -37.71
N VAL A 55 10.27 51.86 -37.12
CA VAL A 55 11.24 52.83 -37.58
C VAL A 55 12.42 52.95 -36.61
N LYS A 56 13.58 53.23 -37.13
CA LYS A 56 14.92 53.40 -36.59
C LYS A 56 15.12 54.68 -35.77
N ASP A 57 16.17 54.55 -34.90
CA ASP A 57 17.18 55.55 -34.50
C ASP A 57 16.74 56.89 -33.93
N GLU A 58 17.09 57.16 -32.69
CA GLU A 58 18.05 58.20 -32.34
C GLU A 58 18.31 58.25 -30.83
N ALA A 59 19.55 58.36 -30.50
CA ALA A 59 20.10 58.55 -29.16
C ALA A 59 19.94 59.97 -28.63
N MET A 60 19.88 60.15 -27.32
CA MET A 60 20.68 61.14 -26.56
C MET A 60 20.15 61.23 -25.10
N ASP A 61 20.94 60.87 -24.19
CA ASP A 61 21.63 61.52 -23.09
C ASP A 61 20.86 62.44 -22.12
N VAL A 62 21.28 62.25 -20.84
CA VAL A 62 21.41 63.25 -19.73
C VAL A 62 20.24 63.42 -18.76
N ASP A 63 20.36 62.92 -17.61
CA ASP A 63 20.87 63.46 -16.34
C ASP A 63 19.85 63.74 -15.19
N THR A 64 20.27 63.35 -13.99
CA THR A 64 20.06 63.94 -12.67
C THR A 64 18.71 63.75 -11.90
N ARG A 65 18.92 63.12 -10.77
CA ARG A 65 18.27 63.24 -9.44
C ARG A 65 17.82 64.65 -9.05
N PRO A 66 17.06 64.92 -7.92
CA PRO A 66 16.95 64.17 -6.67
C PRO A 66 15.56 64.20 -5.94
N ALA A 67 15.52 63.51 -4.77
CA ALA A 67 14.48 63.60 -3.76
C ALA A 67 14.46 64.95 -2.98
N PRO A 68 13.40 65.28 -2.23
CA PRO A 68 13.54 65.64 -0.83
C PRO A 68 12.45 65.02 0.10
N LYS A 69 12.82 64.49 1.26
CA LYS A 69 12.91 65.02 2.63
C LYS A 69 11.72 65.90 3.11
N ALA A 70 10.98 65.33 4.09
CA ALA A 70 10.98 65.50 5.57
C ALA A 70 10.26 66.74 6.13
N GLU A 71 9.55 66.51 7.22
CA GLU A 71 9.45 67.28 8.46
C GLU A 71 8.10 67.05 9.12
N SER A 72 7.98 66.50 10.30
CA SER A 72 8.31 66.88 11.68
C SER A 72 7.14 67.57 12.40
N SER A 73 6.78 67.09 13.56
CA SER A 73 6.83 67.76 14.85
C SER A 73 5.85 67.23 15.88
N LYS A 74 6.38 66.76 16.99
CA LYS A 74 6.44 67.31 18.40
C LYS A 74 5.27 66.91 19.31
N ARG A 75 5.64 66.13 20.33
CA ARG A 75 5.91 66.40 21.78
C ARG A 75 4.68 66.40 22.68
N LYS A 76 4.64 65.64 23.77
CA LYS A 76 5.18 65.81 25.13
C LYS A 76 4.79 64.60 25.98
N GLU A 77 5.71 63.97 26.64
CA GLU A 77 6.21 64.03 28.03
C GLU A 77 5.10 63.99 29.09
N VAL A 78 5.19 63.06 30.06
CA VAL A 78 5.81 63.15 31.34
C VAL A 78 5.77 61.82 32.10
N VAL A 79 6.90 61.43 32.68
CA VAL A 79 7.24 60.41 33.71
C VAL A 79 7.01 61.07 35.10
N PRO A 80 7.09 60.50 36.32
CA PRO A 80 7.83 59.33 36.77
C PRO A 80 7.31 58.55 38.03
N VAL A 81 8.13 57.49 38.40
CA VAL A 81 8.67 57.12 39.77
C VAL A 81 7.81 56.23 40.66
N ALA A 82 8.21 55.17 41.11
CA ALA A 82 9.14 54.48 41.98
C ALA A 82 8.32 53.42 42.76
N ASP A 83 8.76 52.31 43.27
CA ASP A 83 9.89 51.92 44.02
C ASP A 83 10.01 50.38 44.20
N ALA A 84 11.21 49.90 44.33
CA ALA A 84 11.55 48.54 44.75
C ALA A 84 11.66 48.44 46.30
N PRO A 85 11.74 47.26 46.88
CA PRO A 85 13.09 46.86 47.32
C PRO A 85 13.48 45.35 47.21
N ARG A 86 14.78 45.17 47.01
CA ARG A 86 15.67 44.04 47.23
C ARG A 86 15.72 43.59 48.68
N ILE A 87 15.96 42.24 48.88
CA ILE A 87 16.93 41.72 49.92
C ILE A 87 17.23 40.25 49.53
N LYS A 88 18.43 39.95 49.15
CA LYS A 88 19.71 39.38 49.66
C LYS A 88 19.73 37.90 50.00
N ARG A 89 20.54 37.20 49.20
CA ARG A 89 21.60 36.19 49.46
C ARG A 89 21.73 35.60 50.87
N ARG A 90 21.92 34.27 50.91
CA ARG A 90 23.04 33.67 51.65
C ARG A 90 23.49 32.32 51.08
N ARG A 91 24.76 32.18 50.89
CA ARG A 91 25.63 31.08 50.49
C ARG A 91 26.30 30.54 51.75
N VAL A 92 26.47 29.20 51.89
CA VAL A 92 27.52 28.48 52.67
C VAL A 92 27.52 27.06 52.04
N VAL A 93 28.46 26.47 51.32
CA VAL A 93 29.91 26.21 51.43
C VAL A 93 30.22 25.05 52.39
N GLU A 94 30.70 23.95 51.74
CA GLU A 94 31.74 22.97 52.17
C GLU A 94 31.42 22.04 53.34
N SER A 95 31.84 20.78 53.35
CA SER A 95 33.11 20.11 52.98
C SER A 95 33.00 18.59 53.02
N ASP A 96 33.65 17.89 52.06
CA ASP A 96 34.69 16.86 52.17
C ASP A 96 34.56 15.79 53.30
N GLU A 97 34.67 14.51 52.93
CA GLU A 97 35.88 13.67 52.94
C GLU A 97 35.52 12.18 52.69
N GLU A 98 36.19 11.63 51.80
CA GLU A 98 36.97 10.42 51.61
C GLU A 98 36.71 9.19 52.50
N GLY A 99 36.84 8.03 51.87
CA GLY A 99 37.21 6.79 52.54
C GLY A 99 36.88 5.48 51.80
N GLU A 100 37.63 5.09 50.80
CA GLU A 100 37.94 3.68 50.55
C GLU A 100 39.04 3.20 51.57
N PRO A 101 39.30 1.91 51.78
CA PRO A 101 39.43 0.84 50.80
C PRO A 101 39.19 -0.63 51.27
N SER A 102 39.22 -1.52 50.22
CA SER A 102 39.88 -2.84 50.14
C SER A 102 39.36 -4.05 50.91
N SER A 103 39.09 -5.08 50.20
CA SER A 103 39.85 -6.28 49.86
C SER A 103 39.29 -7.62 50.38
N THR A 104 39.38 -8.58 49.47
CA THR A 104 39.67 -10.00 49.58
C THR A 104 38.56 -10.98 50.00
N ALA A 105 38.14 -11.76 49.03
CA ALA A 105 38.53 -13.14 48.66
C ALA A 105 37.84 -14.30 49.38
N GLU A 106 37.52 -15.27 48.59
CA GLU A 106 37.52 -16.74 48.77
C GLU A 106 36.22 -17.44 49.22
N GLN A 107 35.65 -18.10 48.28
CA GLN A 107 35.60 -19.58 48.07
C GLN A 107 34.72 -20.43 48.98
N ARG A 108 33.98 -21.27 48.27
CA ARG A 108 33.58 -22.69 48.43
C ARG A 108 32.29 -23.02 49.16
N VAL A 109 31.43 -23.61 48.38
CA VAL A 109 31.13 -25.06 48.11
C VAL A 109 30.07 -25.70 49.00
N LEU A 110 29.08 -26.27 48.32
CA LEU A 110 28.33 -27.53 48.54
C LEU A 110 27.17 -27.62 49.58
N SER A 111 26.15 -28.14 48.99
CA SER A 111 25.27 -29.26 49.43
C SER A 111 23.83 -28.94 49.88
N SER A 112 22.93 -29.42 49.06
CA SER A 112 21.55 -29.82 49.41
C SER A 112 21.56 -30.96 50.49
N PRO A 113 20.52 -31.38 51.14
CA PRO A 113 19.21 -31.69 50.62
C PRO A 113 17.98 -31.61 51.60
N THR A 114 16.82 -31.82 50.94
CA THR A 114 15.60 -32.56 51.43
C THR A 114 14.64 -32.02 52.49
N SER A 115 13.46 -31.92 52.04
CA SER A 115 12.18 -32.59 52.41
C SER A 115 11.20 -31.90 53.33
N SER A 116 10.02 -31.82 52.81
CA SER A 116 8.73 -32.34 53.33
C SER A 116 7.71 -31.38 53.91
N LYS A 117 6.51 -31.47 53.28
CA LYS A 117 5.15 -31.49 53.81
C LYS A 117 4.34 -30.19 54.03
N THR A 118 3.35 -30.09 53.19
CA THR A 118 2.01 -29.49 53.35
C THR A 118 1.33 -29.74 54.72
N PRO A 119 0.31 -28.96 55.18
CA PRO A 119 -1.03 -29.00 54.59
C PRO A 119 -1.84 -27.70 54.61
N THR A 120 -2.88 -27.65 53.74
CA THR A 120 -4.08 -26.83 53.67
C THR A 120 -5.16 -27.31 54.66
N PRO A 121 -6.42 -26.75 54.78
CA PRO A 121 -7.05 -25.45 54.69
C PRO A 121 -7.88 -25.04 55.93
N PRO A 122 -8.90 -24.24 56.04
CA PRO A 122 -10.09 -24.07 55.22
C PRO A 122 -10.78 -22.67 55.15
N VAL A 123 -11.73 -22.56 54.19
CA VAL A 123 -12.78 -21.55 54.02
C VAL A 123 -13.83 -21.61 55.13
N PRO A 124 -14.57 -20.51 55.49
CA PRO A 124 -15.88 -20.29 54.88
C PRO A 124 -16.37 -18.83 54.72
N SER A 125 -17.25 -18.61 53.73
CA SER A 125 -18.25 -17.52 53.68
C SER A 125 -19.44 -17.85 54.60
N PRO A 126 -20.46 -17.00 54.92
CA PRO A 126 -21.26 -16.11 54.09
C PRO A 126 -21.99 -14.89 54.71
N LYS A 127 -22.69 -14.12 53.80
CA LYS A 127 -23.97 -13.37 53.99
C LYS A 127 -24.02 -11.99 54.66
N ALA A 128 -24.32 -11.00 53.84
CA ALA A 128 -25.55 -10.19 53.65
C ALA A 128 -26.01 -9.26 54.78
N THR A 129 -26.14 -7.98 54.54
CA THR A 129 -27.37 -7.14 54.50
C THR A 129 -27.12 -5.64 54.74
N ALA A 130 -27.68 -4.85 53.80
CA ALA A 130 -28.51 -3.66 53.96
C ALA A 130 -27.99 -2.31 54.54
N LYS A 131 -28.01 -1.33 53.61
CA LYS A 131 -28.47 0.07 53.71
C LYS A 131 -27.98 1.00 54.83
N SER A 132 -27.31 2.11 54.46
CA SER A 132 -27.82 3.46 54.76
C SER A 132 -27.03 4.55 54.04
N LYS A 133 -27.72 5.64 53.71
CA LYS A 133 -27.26 6.83 53.00
C LYS A 133 -26.45 7.75 53.90
N SER A 134 -25.37 8.38 53.39
CA SER A 134 -25.02 9.75 53.78
C SER A 134 -24.14 10.42 52.72
N LYS A 135 -24.48 11.68 52.47
CA LYS A 135 -23.81 12.59 51.54
C LYS A 135 -22.54 13.14 52.15
N SER A 136 -21.45 13.25 51.37
CA SER A 136 -20.44 14.30 51.57
C SER A 136 -19.66 14.54 50.28
N LYS A 137 -19.33 15.80 50.05
CA LYS A 137 -18.77 16.44 48.85
C LYS A 137 -17.38 15.91 48.49
N ALA A 138 -17.20 15.71 47.19
CA ALA A 138 -15.95 15.40 46.56
C ALA A 138 -15.24 16.67 46.10
N ILE A 139 -13.94 16.72 46.29
CA ILE A 139 -12.96 17.59 45.64
C ILE A 139 -12.36 16.76 44.51
N ALA A 140 -12.41 17.29 43.30
CA ALA A 140 -11.94 16.60 42.11
C ALA A 140 -10.42 16.80 41.92
N GLU A 141 -9.68 15.72 41.97
CA GLU A 141 -8.34 15.63 41.36
C GLU A 141 -8.52 14.99 39.95
N LYS A 142 -8.01 15.70 38.96
CA LYS A 142 -7.93 15.27 37.56
C LYS A 142 -6.78 14.28 37.37
N GLU A 143 -7.06 13.02 37.34
CA GLU A 143 -6.16 12.06 36.67
C GLU A 143 -6.46 12.06 35.17
N THR A 144 -5.45 12.42 34.41
CA THR A 144 -5.45 12.39 32.94
C THR A 144 -5.20 10.95 32.48
N VAL A 145 -6.26 10.23 32.23
CA VAL A 145 -6.18 8.94 31.54
C VAL A 145 -5.88 9.22 30.08
N THR A 146 -4.68 8.91 29.66
CA THR A 146 -4.26 8.92 28.25
C THR A 146 -5.01 7.80 27.51
N GLN A 147 -6.07 8.13 26.84
CA GLN A 147 -6.70 7.24 25.86
C GLN A 147 -5.69 6.98 24.74
N VAL A 148 -5.32 5.72 24.59
CA VAL A 148 -4.64 5.21 23.41
C VAL A 148 -5.63 5.35 22.26
N GLU A 149 -5.36 6.27 21.33
CA GLU A 149 -6.11 6.42 20.09
C GLU A 149 -6.05 5.10 19.33
N ALA A 150 -7.17 4.40 19.26
CA ALA A 150 -7.39 3.34 18.32
C ALA A 150 -7.41 3.99 16.93
N SER A 151 -6.32 3.85 16.19
CA SER A 151 -6.29 4.17 14.78
C SER A 151 -7.33 3.30 14.08
N SER A 152 -8.31 3.96 13.44
CA SER A 152 -9.25 3.30 12.54
C SER A 152 -8.51 2.38 11.58
N PRO A 153 -9.04 1.18 11.27
CA PRO A 153 -8.43 0.33 10.25
C PRO A 153 -8.39 1.14 8.95
N ALA A 154 -7.20 1.27 8.38
CA ALA A 154 -7.05 1.70 7.02
C ALA A 154 -7.88 0.73 6.16
N PRO A 155 -8.56 1.20 5.09
CA PRO A 155 -9.17 0.30 4.13
C PRO A 155 -8.10 -0.70 3.70
N SER A 156 -8.47 -1.97 3.59
CA SER A 156 -7.58 -3.04 3.15
C SER A 156 -6.87 -2.59 1.88
N ASP A 157 -5.55 -2.74 1.83
CA ASP A 157 -4.69 -2.35 0.70
C ASP A 157 -5.01 -3.08 -0.61
N ASP A 158 -6.13 -3.81 -0.68
CA ASP A 158 -6.55 -4.60 -1.82
C ASP A 158 -6.88 -3.77 -3.07
N ASP A 159 -7.23 -2.48 -2.92
CA ASP A 159 -7.48 -1.55 -4.02
C ASP A 159 -6.48 -0.38 -4.09
N ARG A 160 -5.43 -0.39 -3.27
CA ARG A 160 -4.21 0.34 -3.60
C ARG A 160 -3.40 -0.47 -4.62
N ASP A 161 -4.06 -0.94 -5.65
CA ASP A 161 -3.39 -1.12 -6.92
C ASP A 161 -2.85 0.28 -7.24
N ASP A 162 -1.56 0.47 -7.00
CA ASP A 162 -0.84 1.47 -7.75
C ASP A 162 -1.34 1.32 -9.20
N GLU A 163 -2.04 2.32 -9.70
CA GLU A 163 -2.13 2.58 -11.14
C GLU A 163 -0.70 2.90 -11.61
N VAL A 164 0.18 1.93 -11.43
CA VAL A 164 1.28 1.73 -12.32
C VAL A 164 0.59 1.28 -13.59
N MET A 165 0.31 2.24 -14.48
CA MET A 165 0.03 1.96 -15.86
C MET A 165 1.03 0.87 -16.25
N ASP A 166 0.55 -0.38 -16.37
CA ASP A 166 1.26 -1.42 -17.07
C ASP A 166 1.27 -1.00 -18.54
N GLU A 167 2.23 -0.13 -18.90
CA GLU A 167 2.60 0.12 -20.29
C GLU A 167 3.22 -1.13 -20.95
N ASP A 168 3.20 -2.26 -20.27
CA ASP A 168 3.50 -3.59 -20.80
C ASP A 168 2.19 -4.37 -21.08
N SER A 169 1.14 -3.74 -21.61
CA SER A 169 0.09 -4.45 -22.34
C SER A 169 0.66 -4.86 -23.71
N GLU A 170 1.43 -5.93 -23.68
CA GLU A 170 1.87 -6.63 -24.89
C GLU A 170 0.64 -7.30 -25.55
N ASP A 171 0.06 -6.57 -26.47
CA ASP A 171 -0.73 -7.17 -27.55
C ASP A 171 0.25 -7.88 -28.50
N GLY A 172 0.04 -9.18 -28.69
CA GLY A 172 1.02 -10.07 -29.31
C GLY A 172 1.17 -9.88 -30.83
N GLY A 173 1.97 -8.90 -31.26
CA GLY A 173 2.23 -8.72 -32.68
C GLY A 173 3.43 -7.84 -33.08
N GLY A 174 4.06 -7.16 -32.13
CA GLY A 174 5.13 -6.20 -32.43
C GLY A 174 6.44 -6.39 -31.63
N LYS A 175 6.72 -7.56 -31.12
CA LYS A 175 7.71 -7.80 -30.05
C LYS A 175 9.16 -7.45 -30.36
N ALA A 176 9.67 -7.67 -31.56
CA ALA A 176 11.11 -7.57 -31.82
C ALA A 176 11.62 -6.13 -32.05
N THR A 177 10.81 -5.24 -32.57
CA THR A 177 11.23 -3.88 -32.92
C THR A 177 11.13 -2.87 -31.77
N ASN A 178 10.17 -3.04 -30.86
CA ASN A 178 9.97 -2.13 -29.72
C ASN A 178 10.95 -2.39 -28.57
N LEU A 179 11.34 -3.64 -28.33
CA LEU A 179 12.28 -4.04 -27.28
C LEU A 179 13.68 -3.44 -27.52
N THR A 180 14.17 -3.50 -28.75
CA THR A 180 15.44 -2.88 -29.14
C THR A 180 15.44 -1.34 -29.01
N ALA A 181 14.31 -0.69 -29.18
CA ALA A 181 14.18 0.75 -29.02
C ALA A 181 14.28 1.17 -27.54
N ALA A 182 13.64 0.44 -26.62
CA ALA A 182 13.69 0.69 -25.19
C ALA A 182 15.11 0.50 -24.63
N SER A 183 15.80 -0.57 -25.04
CA SER A 183 17.16 -0.86 -24.60
C SER A 183 18.20 0.13 -25.19
N LYS A 184 18.04 0.58 -26.42
CA LYS A 184 18.83 1.67 -26.99
C LYS A 184 18.63 2.98 -26.24
N SER A 185 17.39 3.26 -25.83
CA SER A 185 17.08 4.44 -25.01
C SER A 185 17.70 4.35 -23.61
N ALA A 186 17.79 3.14 -23.02
CA ALA A 186 18.48 2.91 -21.75
C ALA A 186 19.99 3.18 -21.87
N ILE A 187 20.64 2.69 -22.93
CA ILE A 187 22.07 2.99 -23.21
C ILE A 187 22.29 4.48 -23.38
N ALA A 188 21.44 5.16 -24.15
CA ALA A 188 21.50 6.61 -24.34
C ALA A 188 21.29 7.39 -23.02
N ALA A 189 20.48 6.87 -22.09
CA ALA A 189 20.34 7.44 -20.78
C ALA A 189 21.59 7.20 -19.90
N LEU A 190 22.15 5.99 -19.93
CA LEU A 190 23.39 5.66 -19.21
C LEU A 190 24.58 6.51 -19.68
N SER A 191 24.71 6.77 -20.99
CA SER A 191 25.79 7.60 -21.54
C SER A 191 25.68 9.09 -21.19
N LYS A 192 24.49 9.55 -20.77
CA LYS A 192 24.21 10.95 -20.38
C LYS A 192 24.29 11.18 -18.87
N VAL A 193 24.44 10.13 -18.07
CA VAL A 193 24.55 10.28 -16.62
C VAL A 193 25.88 10.96 -16.32
N GLU A 194 25.79 12.14 -15.73
CA GLU A 194 26.93 12.82 -15.12
C GLU A 194 27.48 11.97 -13.95
N ASP A 195 28.76 12.17 -13.64
CA ASP A 195 29.43 11.47 -12.54
C ASP A 195 28.60 11.49 -11.27
N VAL A 196 28.18 10.29 -10.81
CA VAL A 196 27.41 10.10 -9.57
C VAL A 196 28.31 9.99 -8.34
N ASP A 197 29.65 9.98 -8.53
CA ASP A 197 30.61 9.89 -7.45
C ASP A 197 30.61 11.15 -6.57
N ILE A 198 31.01 10.99 -5.35
CA ILE A 198 31.25 12.12 -4.45
C ILE A 198 32.61 12.76 -4.77
N LYS A 199 32.75 14.06 -4.47
CA LYS A 199 34.03 14.76 -4.58
C LYS A 199 35.10 14.04 -3.77
N GLY A 200 36.14 13.54 -4.45
CA GLY A 200 37.22 12.77 -3.86
C GLY A 200 36.98 11.26 -3.79
N GLY A 201 35.81 10.76 -4.18
CA GLY A 201 35.47 9.34 -4.21
C GLY A 201 35.58 8.64 -2.84
N TRP A 202 35.58 7.31 -2.86
CA TRP A 202 35.99 6.44 -1.74
C TRP A 202 36.82 5.29 -2.31
N LYS A 203 37.75 4.74 -1.51
CA LYS A 203 38.67 3.69 -1.96
C LYS A 203 37.97 2.33 -1.95
N THR A 204 38.46 1.41 -2.76
CA THR A 204 38.04 0.00 -2.74
C THR A 204 38.24 -0.57 -1.32
N GLY A 205 37.20 -1.20 -0.78
CA GLY A 205 37.14 -1.76 0.56
C GLY A 205 36.74 -0.78 1.66
N ASP A 206 36.71 0.53 1.41
CA ASP A 206 36.18 1.50 2.37
C ASP A 206 34.65 1.37 2.46
N PRO A 207 34.07 1.65 3.64
CA PRO A 207 32.61 1.72 3.78
C PRO A 207 32.01 2.79 2.87
N VAL A 208 30.97 2.41 2.11
CA VAL A 208 30.30 3.33 1.16
C VAL A 208 29.78 4.56 1.89
N PRO A 209 30.15 5.80 1.49
CA PRO A 209 29.67 7.02 2.10
C PRO A 209 28.16 7.19 1.87
N TYR A 210 27.41 7.56 2.92
CA TYR A 210 25.97 7.81 2.80
C TYR A 210 25.68 9.01 1.88
N ALA A 211 26.56 9.99 1.83
CA ALA A 211 26.50 11.13 0.92
C ALA A 211 26.42 10.70 -0.57
N ALA A 212 27.10 9.60 -0.98
CA ALA A 212 27.01 9.10 -2.34
C ALA A 212 25.57 8.68 -2.71
N LEU A 213 24.90 7.97 -1.80
CA LEU A 213 23.51 7.57 -1.98
C LEU A 213 22.56 8.77 -2.00
N THR A 214 22.70 9.70 -1.06
CA THR A 214 21.80 10.87 -0.95
C THR A 214 21.95 11.84 -2.10
N ASN A 215 23.14 11.97 -2.68
CA ASN A 215 23.36 12.75 -3.91
C ASN A 215 22.61 12.13 -5.09
N VAL A 216 22.66 10.81 -5.23
CA VAL A 216 21.89 10.11 -6.25
C VAL A 216 20.38 10.28 -6.03
N PHE A 217 19.90 10.16 -4.80
CA PHE A 217 18.50 10.42 -4.48
C PHE A 217 18.06 11.84 -4.84
N SER A 218 18.91 12.84 -4.59
CA SER A 218 18.63 14.23 -4.96
C SER A 218 18.52 14.41 -6.48
N LYS A 219 19.40 13.76 -7.26
CA LYS A 219 19.34 13.77 -8.72
C LYS A 219 18.09 13.03 -9.25
N ILE A 220 17.74 11.90 -8.66
CA ILE A 220 16.51 11.12 -9.00
C ILE A 220 15.24 11.94 -8.72
N GLU A 221 15.19 12.64 -7.62
CA GLU A 221 14.05 13.50 -7.25
C GLU A 221 13.87 14.67 -8.22
N ALA A 222 14.98 15.19 -8.77
CA ALA A 222 14.98 16.30 -9.70
C ALA A 222 14.46 15.97 -11.11
N THR A 223 14.34 14.69 -11.47
CA THR A 223 13.86 14.27 -12.79
C THR A 223 12.57 13.45 -12.69
N THR A 224 11.68 13.60 -13.68
CA THR A 224 10.48 12.76 -13.85
C THR A 224 10.72 11.59 -14.81
N LYS A 225 11.83 11.59 -15.56
CA LYS A 225 12.10 10.61 -16.61
C LYS A 225 12.56 9.28 -16.03
N ARG A 226 11.77 8.23 -16.22
CA ARG A 226 12.03 6.88 -15.68
C ARG A 226 13.42 6.33 -16.08
N LEU A 227 13.81 6.45 -17.34
CA LEU A 227 15.10 5.93 -17.83
C LEU A 227 16.30 6.66 -17.19
N GLU A 228 16.18 7.97 -16.96
CA GLU A 228 17.22 8.77 -16.30
C GLU A 228 17.37 8.37 -14.82
N LYS A 229 16.26 8.12 -14.13
CA LYS A 229 16.27 7.60 -12.75
C LYS A 229 16.97 6.25 -12.67
N ASN A 230 16.62 5.33 -13.58
CA ASN A 230 17.25 4.01 -13.63
C ASN A 230 18.74 4.11 -13.92
N ALA A 231 19.14 4.97 -14.83
CA ALA A 231 20.55 5.17 -15.18
C ALA A 231 21.37 5.72 -13.99
N LEU A 232 20.83 6.68 -13.23
CA LEU A 232 21.46 7.20 -12.02
C LEU A 232 21.66 6.12 -10.95
N LEU A 233 20.65 5.29 -10.71
CA LEU A 233 20.74 4.15 -9.79
C LEU A 233 21.74 3.10 -10.27
N THR A 234 21.70 2.75 -11.56
CA THR A 234 22.64 1.81 -12.18
C THR A 234 24.07 2.26 -11.98
N SER A 235 24.37 3.52 -12.26
CA SER A 235 25.72 4.06 -12.10
C SER A 235 26.18 4.03 -10.64
N PHE A 236 25.30 4.33 -9.68
CA PHE A 236 25.61 4.24 -8.25
C PHE A 236 25.89 2.79 -7.81
N LEU A 237 25.02 1.85 -8.18
CA LEU A 237 25.16 0.45 -7.80
C LEU A 237 26.41 -0.16 -8.47
N LEU A 238 26.74 0.24 -9.70
CA LEU A 238 27.99 -0.16 -10.37
C LEU A 238 29.20 0.30 -9.57
N LEU A 239 29.26 1.57 -9.12
CA LEU A 239 30.36 2.05 -8.28
C LEU A 239 30.48 1.25 -6.96
N VAL A 240 29.35 0.88 -6.35
CA VAL A 240 29.36 0.05 -5.15
C VAL A 240 29.95 -1.35 -5.47
N ILE A 241 29.54 -1.96 -6.58
CA ILE A 241 30.08 -3.28 -7.01
C ILE A 241 31.58 -3.19 -7.28
N GLN A 242 32.05 -2.18 -8.02
CA GLN A 242 33.44 -1.98 -8.38
C GLN A 242 34.38 -1.77 -7.18
N ARG A 243 33.85 -1.08 -6.13
CA ARG A 243 34.63 -0.70 -4.95
C ARG A 243 34.40 -1.62 -3.75
N SER A 244 33.54 -2.64 -3.88
CA SER A 244 33.40 -3.69 -2.88
C SER A 244 34.57 -4.69 -2.98
N THR A 245 35.05 -5.15 -1.83
CA THR A 245 36.02 -6.24 -1.80
C THR A 245 35.37 -7.56 -2.22
N SER A 246 36.12 -8.39 -2.91
CA SER A 246 35.65 -9.72 -3.34
C SER A 246 35.07 -10.50 -2.14
N GLY A 247 33.84 -11.03 -2.31
CA GLY A 247 33.14 -11.79 -1.27
C GLY A 247 32.37 -10.96 -0.23
N ASN A 248 32.46 -9.63 -0.25
CA ASN A 248 31.69 -8.78 0.65
C ASN A 248 30.40 -8.26 -0.03
N ALA A 249 29.33 -9.03 0.07
CA ALA A 249 28.01 -8.65 -0.44
C ALA A 249 27.32 -7.57 0.41
N GLN A 250 27.76 -7.35 1.66
CA GLN A 250 27.06 -6.51 2.63
C GLN A 250 26.92 -5.05 2.18
N SER A 251 27.96 -4.48 1.56
CA SER A 251 27.90 -3.09 1.09
C SER A 251 26.83 -2.89 0.02
N LEU A 252 26.75 -3.83 -0.94
CA LEU A 252 25.74 -3.79 -2.00
C LEU A 252 24.35 -4.07 -1.44
N LEU A 253 24.20 -5.07 -0.59
CA LEU A 253 22.94 -5.44 0.05
C LEU A 253 22.33 -4.27 0.84
N GLN A 254 23.12 -3.63 1.69
CA GLN A 254 22.66 -2.48 2.47
C GLN A 254 22.33 -1.27 1.59
N ALA A 255 23.09 -1.04 0.50
CA ALA A 255 22.78 0.00 -0.47
C ALA A 255 21.44 -0.26 -1.18
N VAL A 256 21.19 -1.50 -1.60
CA VAL A 256 19.92 -1.91 -2.23
C VAL A 256 18.76 -1.72 -1.27
N TYR A 257 18.86 -2.19 -0.02
CA TYR A 257 17.82 -2.00 0.99
C TYR A 257 17.49 -0.53 1.25
N LEU A 258 18.50 0.34 1.34
CA LEU A 258 18.25 1.78 1.51
C LEU A 258 17.62 2.43 0.27
N CYS A 259 17.88 1.91 -0.95
CA CYS A 259 17.22 2.38 -2.18
C CYS A 259 15.72 2.08 -2.20
N ILE A 260 15.28 0.99 -1.58
CA ILE A 260 13.87 0.59 -1.47
C ILE A 260 13.23 0.97 -0.12
N ASN A 261 13.99 1.62 0.75
CA ASN A 261 13.57 2.00 2.10
C ASN A 261 13.12 0.83 2.99
N ARG A 262 13.86 -0.28 2.93
CA ARG A 262 13.64 -1.48 3.76
C ARG A 262 14.91 -1.83 4.54
N LEU A 263 14.77 -2.66 5.57
CA LEU A 263 15.86 -3.12 6.43
C LEU A 263 16.01 -4.64 6.43
N SER A 264 15.05 -5.33 5.87
CA SER A 264 14.95 -6.78 5.74
C SER A 264 13.89 -7.11 4.69
N PRO A 265 13.76 -8.38 4.28
CA PRO A 265 12.59 -8.84 3.56
C PRO A 265 11.29 -8.61 4.35
N ASP A 266 10.15 -8.46 3.65
CA ASP A 266 8.86 -8.15 4.25
C ASP A 266 8.43 -9.18 5.30
N TYR A 267 8.67 -10.46 5.03
CA TYR A 267 8.32 -11.57 5.93
C TYR A 267 9.11 -11.61 7.25
N VAL A 268 10.18 -10.86 7.37
CA VAL A 268 10.93 -10.72 8.64
C VAL A 268 10.27 -9.70 9.57
N GLY A 269 9.43 -8.80 9.04
CA GLY A 269 8.62 -7.87 9.83
C GLY A 269 9.39 -6.75 10.52
N ILE A 270 10.57 -6.37 10.02
CA ILE A 270 11.34 -5.23 10.55
C ILE A 270 10.96 -3.97 9.77
N GLU A 271 10.06 -3.19 10.32
CA GLU A 271 9.52 -2.00 9.69
C GLU A 271 10.11 -0.70 10.25
N LEU A 272 10.28 0.29 9.36
CA LEU A 272 10.52 1.68 9.71
C LEU A 272 9.19 2.44 9.68
N GLY A 273 8.71 2.83 10.82
CA GLY A 273 7.50 3.63 10.96
C GLY A 273 7.62 4.48 12.23
N ILE A 274 8.26 5.63 12.14
CA ILE A 274 8.39 6.55 13.29
C ILE A 274 7.35 7.65 13.15
N GLY A 275 6.48 7.76 14.14
CA GLY A 275 5.45 8.78 14.17
C GLY A 275 6.04 10.19 14.13
N GLU A 276 5.35 11.09 13.42
CA GLU A 276 5.75 12.47 13.15
C GLU A 276 6.16 13.23 14.42
N SER A 277 5.47 13.02 15.54
CA SER A 277 5.75 13.68 16.80
C SER A 277 7.15 13.38 17.36
N LEU A 278 7.63 12.13 17.23
CA LEU A 278 8.98 11.75 17.64
C LEU A 278 10.05 12.35 16.73
N LEU A 279 9.78 12.41 15.42
CA LEU A 279 10.69 13.03 14.46
C LEU A 279 10.80 14.53 14.67
N ILE A 280 9.69 15.23 14.88
CA ILE A 280 9.68 16.66 15.22
C ILE A 280 10.50 16.93 16.51
N LYS A 281 10.35 16.08 17.52
CA LYS A 281 11.14 16.18 18.77
C LYS A 281 12.64 15.99 18.49
N ALA A 282 13.00 14.95 17.74
CA ALA A 282 14.41 14.69 17.41
C ALA A 282 15.06 15.80 16.56
N ILE A 283 14.31 16.37 15.61
CA ILE A 283 14.76 17.54 14.82
C ILE A 283 14.98 18.74 15.74
N GLY A 284 14.03 19.02 16.64
CA GLY A 284 14.16 20.10 17.61
C GLY A 284 15.40 19.94 18.48
N GLU A 285 15.61 18.77 19.08
CA GLU A 285 16.76 18.45 19.93
C GLU A 285 18.09 18.52 19.17
N SER A 286 18.16 17.98 17.94
CA SER A 286 19.39 17.98 17.14
C SER A 286 19.80 19.34 16.62
N THR A 287 18.84 20.24 16.38
CA THR A 287 19.05 21.55 15.76
C THR A 287 18.88 22.72 16.72
N GLY A 288 18.46 22.49 17.97
CA GLY A 288 18.18 23.53 18.96
C GLY A 288 16.92 24.35 18.67
N ARG A 289 16.01 23.87 17.84
CA ARG A 289 14.78 24.55 17.45
C ARG A 289 13.60 24.13 18.32
N THR A 290 12.64 25.00 18.51
CA THR A 290 11.42 24.68 19.28
C THR A 290 10.49 23.80 18.44
N ILE A 291 9.74 22.93 19.10
CA ILE A 291 8.71 22.08 18.46
C ILE A 291 7.71 22.93 17.67
N ALA A 292 7.29 24.08 18.21
CA ALA A 292 6.37 25.00 17.54
C ALA A 292 6.91 25.52 16.20
N THR A 293 8.20 25.86 16.15
CA THR A 293 8.86 26.34 14.93
C THR A 293 8.95 25.23 13.89
N VAL A 294 9.31 24.00 14.30
CA VAL A 294 9.38 22.84 13.38
C VAL A 294 7.99 22.52 12.80
N LYS A 295 6.93 22.54 13.63
CA LYS A 295 5.55 22.34 13.16
C LYS A 295 5.08 23.43 12.20
N ALA A 296 5.43 24.69 12.44
CA ALA A 296 5.06 25.79 11.57
C ALA A 296 5.74 25.69 10.20
N GLU A 297 7.03 25.29 10.16
CA GLU A 297 7.72 25.02 8.90
C GLU A 297 7.17 23.77 8.19
N LEU A 298 6.82 22.71 8.93
CA LEU A 298 6.19 21.52 8.35
C LEU A 298 4.88 21.87 7.67
N LYS A 299 4.04 22.71 8.30
CA LYS A 299 2.79 23.17 7.69
C LYS A 299 3.02 23.93 6.38
N LYS A 300 4.13 24.68 6.29
CA LYS A 300 4.51 25.45 5.10
C LYS A 300 5.11 24.56 4.00
N GLU A 301 6.05 23.69 4.34
CA GLU A 301 6.85 22.90 3.40
C GLU A 301 6.16 21.57 2.99
N GLY A 302 5.24 21.04 3.82
CA GLY A 302 4.57 19.76 3.62
C GLY A 302 5.47 18.53 3.69
N ASP A 303 6.76 18.68 4.07
CA ASP A 303 7.77 17.63 4.07
C ASP A 303 8.74 17.81 5.24
N LEU A 304 8.67 16.90 6.21
CA LEU A 304 9.50 16.93 7.39
C LEU A 304 10.99 16.70 7.08
N GLY A 305 11.29 15.97 6.02
CA GLY A 305 12.66 15.78 5.54
C GLY A 305 13.29 17.09 5.05
N LEU A 306 12.55 17.93 4.32
CA LEU A 306 13.00 19.27 3.92
C LEU A 306 13.19 20.18 5.13
N VAL A 307 12.27 20.14 6.09
CA VAL A 307 12.40 20.89 7.33
C VAL A 307 13.64 20.50 8.10
N ALA A 308 13.95 19.21 8.21
CA ALA A 308 15.15 18.69 8.87
C ALA A 308 16.43 19.17 8.17
N MET A 309 16.50 19.03 6.85
CA MET A 309 17.64 19.50 6.03
C MET A 309 17.87 21.00 6.19
N ASN A 310 16.82 21.82 6.02
CA ASN A 310 16.90 23.26 6.13
C ASN A 310 17.31 23.71 7.55
N SER A 311 16.80 23.03 8.58
CA SER A 311 17.16 23.29 9.97
C SER A 311 18.63 22.98 10.25
N LYS A 312 19.12 21.84 9.72
CA LYS A 312 20.50 21.40 9.88
C LYS A 312 21.47 22.31 9.12
N ASN A 313 21.19 22.69 7.88
CA ASN A 313 22.05 23.54 7.07
C ASN A 313 22.17 24.96 7.61
N ARG A 314 21.21 25.43 8.39
CA ARG A 314 21.29 26.72 9.09
C ARG A 314 22.11 26.66 10.39
N GLN A 315 22.40 25.45 10.89
CA GLN A 315 23.13 25.26 12.15
C GLN A 315 24.62 25.44 11.93
N LYS A 316 25.24 26.42 12.64
CA LYS A 316 26.68 26.57 12.66
C LYS A 316 27.30 25.52 13.59
N THR A 317 28.18 24.67 13.06
CA THR A 317 28.93 23.67 13.83
C THR A 317 30.39 24.10 14.00
N ILE A 318 30.96 23.85 15.19
CA ILE A 318 32.34 24.21 15.54
C ILE A 318 33.37 23.36 14.76
N GLY A 319 32.97 22.14 14.33
CA GLY A 319 33.78 21.22 13.55
C GLY A 319 32.95 20.41 12.58
N LYS A 320 33.56 19.82 11.54
CA LYS A 320 32.89 18.92 10.64
C LYS A 320 32.65 17.58 11.34
N PRO A 321 31.40 17.08 11.41
CA PRO A 321 31.14 15.77 11.98
C PRO A 321 31.77 14.67 11.11
N LYS A 322 32.01 13.50 11.71
CA LYS A 322 32.46 12.31 10.96
C LYS A 322 31.42 12.00 9.89
N ALA A 323 31.87 11.79 8.65
CA ALA A 323 30.98 11.45 7.54
C ALA A 323 30.18 10.17 7.84
N LEU A 324 28.90 10.20 7.50
CA LEU A 324 28.02 9.05 7.62
C LEU A 324 28.36 8.03 6.52
N THR A 325 28.26 6.76 6.88
CA THR A 325 28.43 5.64 5.94
C THR A 325 27.15 4.80 5.85
N ILE A 326 26.92 4.13 4.72
CA ILE A 326 25.77 3.26 4.51
C ILE A 326 25.68 2.22 5.63
N PRO A 327 26.73 1.48 6.00
CA PRO A 327 26.65 0.51 7.10
C PRO A 327 26.22 1.11 8.43
N TYR A 328 26.74 2.29 8.77
CA TYR A 328 26.38 2.96 10.03
C TYR A 328 24.93 3.43 10.05
N VAL A 329 24.46 4.05 8.95
CA VAL A 329 23.07 4.50 8.82
C VAL A 329 22.13 3.29 8.84
N PHE A 330 22.41 2.23 8.07
CA PHE A 330 21.62 1.01 8.03
C PHE A 330 21.51 0.35 9.41
N ALA A 331 22.62 0.18 10.12
CA ALA A 331 22.64 -0.38 11.47
C ALA A 331 21.84 0.48 12.46
N SER A 332 21.96 1.81 12.38
CA SER A 332 21.21 2.73 13.23
C SER A 332 19.69 2.69 12.97
N LEU A 333 19.29 2.64 11.70
CA LEU A 333 17.87 2.47 11.32
C LEU A 333 17.32 1.13 11.80
N LYS A 334 18.11 0.05 11.67
CA LYS A 334 17.74 -1.28 12.17
C LYS A 334 17.62 -1.30 13.70
N GLU A 335 18.53 -0.62 14.43
CA GLU A 335 18.44 -0.46 15.89
C GLU A 335 17.18 0.31 16.29
N ILE A 336 16.82 1.39 15.57
CA ILE A 336 15.59 2.14 15.79
C ILE A 336 14.36 1.23 15.60
N ALA A 337 14.31 0.46 14.52
CA ALA A 337 13.19 -0.44 14.20
C ALA A 337 13.00 -1.51 15.30
N LEU A 338 14.08 -2.15 15.73
CA LEU A 338 14.06 -3.22 16.73
C LEU A 338 13.88 -2.72 18.17
N THR A 339 14.04 -1.42 18.43
CA THR A 339 13.89 -0.89 19.80
C THR A 339 12.42 -0.92 20.22
N SER A 340 12.10 -1.69 21.26
CA SER A 340 10.77 -1.85 21.84
C SER A 340 10.79 -1.69 23.36
N GLY A 341 9.63 -1.64 24.02
CA GLY A 341 9.47 -1.57 25.48
C GLY A 341 9.32 -0.13 26.02
N GLN A 342 9.26 -0.01 27.34
CA GLN A 342 8.79 1.17 28.08
C GLN A 342 9.61 2.46 27.85
N SER A 343 10.92 2.37 27.59
CA SER A 343 11.79 3.53 27.30
C SER A 343 12.15 3.66 25.82
N SER A 344 11.47 2.92 24.93
CA SER A 344 11.80 2.87 23.50
C SER A 344 11.79 4.22 22.82
N GLN A 345 10.81 5.08 23.13
CA GLN A 345 10.68 6.40 22.52
C GLN A 345 11.90 7.29 22.79
N ALA A 346 12.37 7.35 24.04
CA ALA A 346 13.54 8.14 24.40
C ALA A 346 14.82 7.61 23.74
N LYS A 347 14.98 6.28 23.69
CA LYS A 347 16.10 5.63 22.99
C LYS A 347 16.06 5.92 21.49
N LYS A 348 14.89 5.77 20.85
CA LYS A 348 14.70 6.10 19.42
C LYS A 348 15.05 7.55 19.12
N VAL A 349 14.52 8.51 19.91
CA VAL A 349 14.85 9.94 19.77
C VAL A 349 16.35 10.18 19.91
N SER A 350 17.01 9.57 20.89
CA SER A 350 18.47 9.72 21.08
C SER A 350 19.28 9.24 19.87
N ILE A 351 18.92 8.09 19.28
CA ILE A 351 19.62 7.57 18.09
C ILE A 351 19.37 8.49 16.88
N ILE A 352 18.12 8.94 16.67
CA ILE A 352 17.76 9.84 15.58
C ILE A 352 18.51 11.18 15.74
N THR A 353 18.55 11.74 16.94
CA THR A 353 19.28 12.99 17.24
C THR A 353 20.77 12.86 16.93
N LYS A 354 21.40 11.71 17.27
CA LYS A 354 22.81 11.44 16.92
C LYS A 354 23.03 11.36 15.41
N LEU A 355 22.15 10.68 14.69
CA LEU A 355 22.22 10.62 13.22
C LEU A 355 22.09 12.01 12.60
N LEU A 356 21.06 12.78 12.99
CA LEU A 356 20.82 14.12 12.46
C LEU A 356 21.95 15.09 12.81
N ALA A 357 22.57 14.96 14.00
CA ALA A 357 23.73 15.76 14.36
C ALA A 357 24.94 15.52 13.44
N ALA A 358 25.11 14.30 12.93
CA ALA A 358 26.20 13.94 12.03
C ALA A 358 25.93 14.25 10.55
N CYS A 359 24.68 14.54 10.16
CA CYS A 359 24.28 14.79 8.78
C CYS A 359 24.95 16.01 8.15
N GLN A 360 25.21 15.92 6.85
CA GLN A 360 25.67 16.98 5.96
C GLN A 360 24.73 17.05 4.74
N ASP A 361 24.68 18.19 4.07
CA ASP A 361 23.95 18.42 2.82
C ASP A 361 22.53 17.82 2.80
N PHE A 362 22.28 16.82 1.96
CA PHE A 362 20.97 16.17 1.79
C PHE A 362 20.68 15.04 2.77
N GLU A 363 21.66 14.62 3.58
CA GLU A 363 21.56 13.40 4.40
C GLU A 363 20.39 13.45 5.39
N ALA A 364 20.19 14.58 6.05
CA ALA A 364 19.09 14.76 7.01
C ALA A 364 17.71 14.58 6.36
N LYS A 365 17.53 15.07 5.14
CA LYS A 365 16.30 14.94 4.35
C LYS A 365 15.91 13.48 4.16
N TYR A 366 16.84 12.67 3.68
CA TYR A 366 16.55 11.28 3.36
C TYR A 366 16.51 10.36 4.56
N ILE A 367 17.26 10.65 5.65
CA ILE A 367 17.12 9.93 6.92
C ILE A 367 15.72 10.14 7.50
N VAL A 368 15.21 11.38 7.55
CA VAL A 368 13.88 11.66 8.09
C VAL A 368 12.80 11.01 7.21
N ARG A 369 12.90 11.12 5.88
CA ARG A 369 11.97 10.47 4.96
C ARG A 369 11.99 8.94 5.06
N SER A 370 13.17 8.34 5.27
CA SER A 370 13.29 6.89 5.53
C SER A 370 12.55 6.51 6.82
N LEU A 371 12.71 7.28 7.87
CA LEU A 371 12.03 7.06 9.15
C LEU A 371 10.52 7.29 9.08
N GLU A 372 10.03 8.18 8.20
CA GLU A 372 8.61 8.33 7.87
C GLU A 372 8.04 7.17 7.03
N GLY A 373 8.90 6.24 6.56
CA GLY A 373 8.51 5.11 5.71
C GLY A 373 8.44 5.42 4.20
N LYS A 374 8.73 6.66 3.74
CA LYS A 374 8.60 7.05 2.32
C LYS A 374 9.71 8.00 1.88
N LEU A 375 10.61 7.54 1.01
CA LEU A 375 11.71 8.37 0.44
C LEU A 375 11.23 9.53 -0.45
N ARG A 376 10.04 9.41 -1.05
CA ARG A 376 9.41 10.42 -1.94
C ARG A 376 10.27 10.81 -3.15
N ILE A 377 11.05 9.87 -3.69
CA ILE A 377 11.89 10.07 -4.88
C ILE A 377 11.24 9.55 -6.17
N GLY A 378 10.02 8.97 -6.08
CA GLY A 378 9.33 8.40 -7.23
C GLY A 378 10.09 7.23 -7.86
N ASN A 379 10.60 6.34 -7.03
CA ASN A 379 11.33 5.14 -7.41
C ASN A 379 10.65 3.92 -6.79
N ALA A 380 10.30 2.93 -7.62
CA ALA A 380 9.68 1.69 -7.20
C ALA A 380 10.75 0.59 -7.04
N GLU A 381 10.45 -0.45 -6.27
CA GLU A 381 11.32 -1.64 -6.09
C GLU A 381 11.73 -2.24 -7.43
N ARG A 382 10.79 -2.35 -8.40
CA ARG A 382 11.06 -2.83 -9.76
C ARG A 382 12.17 -2.04 -10.47
N SER A 383 12.26 -0.73 -10.25
CA SER A 383 13.34 0.10 -10.82
C SER A 383 14.70 -0.20 -10.21
N VAL A 384 14.74 -0.52 -8.90
CA VAL A 384 15.98 -0.91 -8.21
C VAL A 384 16.47 -2.27 -8.71
N LEU A 385 15.57 -3.23 -8.92
CA LEU A 385 15.91 -4.54 -9.51
C LEU A 385 16.50 -4.40 -10.91
N VAL A 386 15.89 -3.56 -11.77
CA VAL A 386 16.42 -3.29 -13.11
C VAL A 386 17.78 -2.60 -13.03
N ALA A 387 17.95 -1.62 -12.14
CA ALA A 387 19.23 -0.94 -11.96
C ALA A 387 20.33 -1.87 -11.44
N LEU A 388 20.01 -2.79 -10.55
CA LEU A 388 20.91 -3.81 -10.02
C LEU A 388 21.37 -4.77 -11.16
N ALA A 389 20.42 -5.25 -11.96
CA ALA A 389 20.71 -6.09 -13.12
C ALA A 389 21.62 -5.36 -14.12
N HIS A 390 21.29 -4.12 -14.48
CA HIS A 390 22.08 -3.30 -15.39
C HIS A 390 23.50 -3.03 -14.84
N ALA A 391 23.64 -2.75 -13.54
CA ALA A 391 24.93 -2.58 -12.88
C ALA A 391 25.78 -3.85 -12.97
N SER A 392 25.17 -5.02 -12.80
CA SER A 392 25.84 -6.33 -12.94
C SER A 392 26.30 -6.59 -14.36
N VAL A 393 25.48 -6.29 -15.37
CA VAL A 393 25.86 -6.39 -16.80
C VAL A 393 27.02 -5.46 -17.15
N LEU A 394 27.01 -4.23 -16.64
CA LEU A 394 28.09 -3.28 -16.87
C LEU A 394 29.40 -3.75 -16.19
N ALA A 395 29.29 -4.27 -14.98
CA ALA A 395 30.44 -4.87 -14.28
C ALA A 395 30.99 -6.14 -14.99
N GLU A 396 30.10 -6.96 -15.59
CA GLU A 396 30.46 -8.09 -16.44
C GLU A 396 31.22 -7.61 -17.69
N ARG A 397 30.71 -6.60 -18.38
CA ARG A 397 31.34 -6.00 -19.55
C ARG A 397 32.77 -5.49 -19.24
N GLU A 398 32.93 -4.81 -18.11
CA GLU A 398 34.23 -4.27 -17.68
C GLU A 398 35.22 -5.40 -17.36
N ARG A 399 34.79 -6.43 -16.63
CA ARG A 399 35.61 -7.62 -16.32
C ARG A 399 36.03 -8.39 -17.58
N ALA A 400 35.14 -8.42 -18.58
CA ALA A 400 35.45 -9.07 -19.86
C ALA A 400 36.52 -8.33 -20.69
N GLY A 401 36.81 -7.05 -20.42
CA GLY A 401 37.84 -6.24 -21.11
C GLY A 401 37.61 -6.03 -22.59
N LYS A 402 36.48 -6.47 -23.16
CA LYS A 402 36.13 -6.37 -24.59
C LYS A 402 35.08 -5.29 -24.80
N LYS A 403 35.25 -4.53 -25.88
CA LYS A 403 34.17 -3.61 -26.32
C LYS A 403 33.01 -4.44 -26.85
N TRP A 404 31.83 -4.25 -26.29
CA TRP A 404 30.59 -4.78 -26.83
C TRP A 404 29.98 -3.76 -27.78
N SER A 405 29.31 -4.23 -28.83
CA SER A 405 28.47 -3.34 -29.64
C SER A 405 27.26 -2.89 -28.84
N ASP A 406 26.64 -1.77 -29.24
CA ASP A 406 25.46 -1.23 -28.57
C ASP A 406 24.28 -2.22 -28.60
N GLU A 407 24.16 -2.99 -29.72
CA GLU A 407 23.13 -4.01 -29.87
C GLU A 407 23.36 -5.16 -28.87
N LYS A 408 24.61 -5.63 -28.73
CA LYS A 408 24.95 -6.69 -27.77
C LYS A 408 24.70 -6.21 -26.33
N LEU A 409 25.10 -4.98 -26.03
CA LEU A 409 24.86 -4.40 -24.71
C LEU A 409 23.37 -4.25 -24.44
N ALA A 410 22.57 -3.76 -25.39
CA ALA A 410 21.13 -3.60 -25.28
C ALA A 410 20.44 -4.93 -24.98
N ALA A 411 20.76 -5.96 -25.76
CA ALA A 411 20.21 -7.31 -25.55
C ALA A 411 20.56 -7.87 -24.17
N ARG A 412 21.80 -7.71 -23.73
CA ARG A 412 22.24 -8.23 -22.41
C ARG A 412 21.62 -7.46 -21.23
N LEU A 413 21.42 -6.15 -21.35
CA LEU A 413 20.72 -5.35 -20.33
C LEU A 413 19.27 -5.81 -20.15
N GLU A 414 18.59 -6.09 -21.25
CA GLU A 414 17.21 -6.59 -21.23
C GLU A 414 17.11 -8.00 -20.68
N GLU A 415 17.95 -8.90 -21.15
CA GLU A 415 18.06 -10.27 -20.65
C GLU A 415 18.36 -10.28 -19.13
N GLY A 416 19.35 -9.51 -18.69
CA GLY A 416 19.71 -9.39 -17.28
C GLY A 416 18.57 -8.86 -16.43
N ALA A 417 17.84 -7.85 -16.93
CA ALA A 417 16.66 -7.32 -16.25
C ALA A 417 15.52 -8.35 -16.18
N SER A 418 15.32 -9.16 -17.21
CA SER A 418 14.34 -10.25 -17.24
C SER A 418 14.69 -11.35 -16.25
N ILE A 419 15.95 -11.82 -16.23
CA ILE A 419 16.44 -12.81 -15.26
C ILE A 419 16.24 -12.32 -13.84
N MET A 420 16.70 -11.11 -13.52
CA MET A 420 16.60 -10.55 -12.17
C MET A 420 15.15 -10.44 -11.69
N LYS A 421 14.24 -9.94 -12.55
CA LYS A 421 12.81 -9.85 -12.21
C LYS A 421 12.20 -11.23 -11.99
N GLY A 422 12.48 -12.20 -12.86
CA GLY A 422 11.98 -13.56 -12.73
C GLY A 422 12.42 -14.18 -11.40
N VAL A 423 13.71 -14.21 -11.14
CA VAL A 423 14.30 -14.77 -9.91
C VAL A 423 13.74 -14.09 -8.67
N PHE A 424 13.70 -12.76 -8.63
CA PHE A 424 13.19 -12.03 -7.47
C PHE A 424 11.67 -12.19 -7.26
N SER A 425 10.91 -12.52 -8.30
CA SER A 425 9.49 -12.82 -8.17
C SER A 425 9.24 -14.17 -7.50
N GLU A 426 10.12 -15.14 -7.74
CA GLU A 426 10.06 -16.48 -7.16
C GLU A 426 10.69 -16.54 -5.76
N LEU A 427 11.78 -15.81 -5.54
CA LEU A 427 12.51 -15.71 -4.25
C LEU A 427 12.75 -14.23 -3.89
N PRO A 428 11.78 -13.51 -3.33
CA PRO A 428 11.89 -12.07 -3.06
C PRO A 428 12.70 -11.78 -1.78
N SER A 429 13.94 -12.20 -1.79
CA SER A 429 14.91 -12.01 -0.71
C SER A 429 16.21 -11.42 -1.25
N TYR A 430 16.48 -10.16 -0.96
CA TYR A 430 17.78 -9.55 -1.30
C TYR A 430 18.94 -10.19 -0.53
N ASP A 431 18.67 -10.74 0.67
CA ASP A 431 19.68 -11.46 1.46
C ASP A 431 20.19 -12.69 0.73
N GLU A 432 19.37 -13.32 -0.12
CA GLU A 432 19.74 -14.48 -0.96
C GLU A 432 20.23 -14.03 -2.34
N VAL A 433 19.49 -13.14 -2.99
CA VAL A 433 19.73 -12.77 -4.40
C VAL A 433 21.01 -11.94 -4.57
N VAL A 434 21.33 -11.01 -3.66
CA VAL A 434 22.51 -10.14 -3.81
C VAL A 434 23.82 -10.90 -3.63
N PRO A 435 24.00 -11.78 -2.62
CA PRO A 435 25.18 -12.64 -2.54
C PRO A 435 25.31 -13.56 -3.74
N ALA A 436 24.23 -14.25 -4.13
CA ALA A 436 24.22 -15.14 -5.28
C ALA A 436 24.62 -14.42 -6.59
N LEU A 437 24.12 -13.20 -6.79
CA LEU A 437 24.46 -12.36 -7.94
C LEU A 437 25.96 -12.04 -8.02
N LEU A 438 26.60 -11.79 -6.89
CA LEU A 438 28.04 -11.50 -6.84
C LEU A 438 28.88 -12.76 -6.98
N GLU A 439 28.38 -13.92 -6.55
CA GLU A 439 29.05 -15.23 -6.60
C GLU A 439 28.97 -15.85 -7.99
N CYS A 440 27.77 -16.02 -8.55
CA CYS A 440 27.53 -16.77 -9.79
C CYS A 440 27.11 -15.90 -11.00
N GLY A 441 26.98 -14.57 -10.81
CA GLY A 441 26.51 -13.66 -11.88
C GLY A 441 25.04 -13.86 -12.23
N LEU A 442 24.58 -13.14 -13.27
CA LEU A 442 23.17 -13.19 -13.70
C LEU A 442 22.75 -14.58 -14.22
N ASP A 443 23.63 -15.26 -14.94
CA ASP A 443 23.30 -16.54 -15.57
C ASP A 443 23.10 -17.67 -14.57
N GLY A 444 23.86 -17.66 -13.46
CA GLY A 444 23.74 -18.65 -12.39
C GLY A 444 22.59 -18.40 -11.40
N LEU A 445 21.93 -17.22 -11.44
CA LEU A 445 20.90 -16.89 -10.46
C LEU A 445 19.71 -17.84 -10.48
N ARG A 446 19.24 -18.28 -11.65
CA ARG A 446 18.10 -19.19 -11.77
C ARG A 446 18.34 -20.55 -11.14
N ASP A 447 19.57 -21.00 -11.15
CA ASP A 447 19.95 -22.29 -10.55
C ASP A 447 20.16 -22.18 -9.05
N ARG A 448 20.66 -21.02 -8.58
CA ARG A 448 20.99 -20.76 -7.18
C ARG A 448 19.80 -20.28 -6.35
N CYS A 449 18.91 -19.49 -6.96
CA CYS A 449 17.78 -18.86 -6.29
C CYS A 449 16.46 -19.45 -6.81
N LYS A 450 15.96 -20.49 -6.16
CA LYS A 450 14.70 -21.18 -6.49
C LYS A 450 13.66 -20.94 -5.40
N LEU A 451 12.39 -21.12 -5.73
CA LEU A 451 11.31 -21.12 -4.76
C LEU A 451 11.64 -22.04 -3.58
N THR A 452 11.66 -21.46 -2.39
CA THR A 452 12.04 -22.16 -1.16
C THR A 452 10.95 -21.96 -0.10
N PRO A 453 10.38 -23.03 0.49
CA PRO A 453 9.47 -22.91 1.61
C PRO A 453 10.08 -22.06 2.74
N GLY A 454 9.28 -21.17 3.34
CA GLY A 454 9.73 -20.19 4.32
C GLY A 454 10.02 -18.79 3.75
N VAL A 455 10.21 -18.67 2.42
CA VAL A 455 10.33 -17.38 1.72
C VAL A 455 9.12 -17.19 0.81
N PRO A 456 8.16 -16.32 1.18
CA PRO A 456 6.93 -16.14 0.42
C PRO A 456 7.21 -15.46 -0.92
N LEU A 457 6.77 -16.09 -2.01
CA LEU A 457 6.88 -15.49 -3.34
C LEU A 457 5.83 -14.38 -3.53
N LYS A 458 6.09 -13.47 -4.45
CA LYS A 458 5.11 -12.43 -4.80
C LYS A 458 3.93 -13.09 -5.53
N PRO A 459 2.67 -12.92 -5.08
CA PRO A 459 1.55 -13.64 -5.65
C PRO A 459 1.23 -13.20 -7.08
N MET A 460 0.74 -14.16 -7.89
CA MET A 460 0.12 -13.87 -9.19
C MET A 460 -1.18 -13.09 -9.00
N LEU A 461 -1.44 -12.12 -9.86
CA LEU A 461 -2.57 -11.21 -9.78
C LEU A 461 -3.51 -11.40 -10.98
N ALA A 462 -4.82 -11.22 -10.76
CA ALA A 462 -5.82 -11.29 -11.80
C ALA A 462 -6.09 -9.91 -12.44
N LYS A 463 -6.45 -9.90 -13.73
CA LYS A 463 -6.93 -8.72 -14.43
C LYS A 463 -8.44 -8.55 -14.17
N PRO A 464 -8.94 -7.34 -13.84
CA PRO A 464 -10.38 -7.10 -13.73
C PRO A 464 -11.04 -7.21 -15.11
N THR A 465 -12.23 -7.76 -15.15
CA THR A 465 -13.06 -7.95 -16.36
C THR A 465 -14.43 -7.35 -16.10
N LYS A 466 -14.95 -6.59 -17.08
CA LYS A 466 -16.20 -5.82 -16.95
C LYS A 466 -17.43 -6.53 -17.49
N ALA A 467 -17.26 -7.58 -18.26
CA ALA A 467 -18.36 -8.34 -18.85
C ALA A 467 -17.99 -9.82 -18.99
N ILE A 468 -18.99 -10.70 -18.91
CA ILE A 468 -18.80 -12.15 -19.14
C ILE A 468 -18.37 -12.41 -20.59
N GLY A 469 -18.88 -11.64 -21.56
CA GLY A 469 -18.45 -11.75 -22.95
C GLY A 469 -16.95 -11.56 -23.15
N GLU A 470 -16.30 -10.64 -22.41
CA GLU A 470 -14.84 -10.48 -22.47
C GLU A 470 -14.08 -11.74 -22.01
N VAL A 471 -14.66 -12.54 -21.10
CA VAL A 471 -14.08 -13.82 -20.66
C VAL A 471 -14.10 -14.81 -21.82
N LEU A 472 -15.26 -14.98 -22.48
CA LEU A 472 -15.43 -15.92 -23.58
C LEU A 472 -14.60 -15.52 -24.80
N ASP A 473 -14.59 -14.23 -25.18
CA ASP A 473 -13.76 -13.71 -26.26
C ASP A 473 -12.26 -14.01 -26.02
N ARG A 474 -11.79 -13.83 -24.79
CA ARG A 474 -10.39 -14.03 -24.42
C ARG A 474 -9.98 -15.49 -24.37
N PHE A 475 -10.87 -16.35 -23.87
CA PHE A 475 -10.61 -17.76 -23.68
C PHE A 475 -11.23 -18.64 -24.79
N GLU A 476 -11.64 -18.02 -25.90
CA GLU A 476 -12.19 -18.73 -27.04
C GLU A 476 -11.38 -19.99 -27.40
N LYS A 477 -12.06 -21.15 -27.46
CA LYS A 477 -11.47 -22.47 -27.75
C LYS A 477 -10.39 -22.97 -26.79
N LYS A 478 -10.31 -22.39 -25.60
CA LYS A 478 -9.36 -22.80 -24.56
C LYS A 478 -10.11 -23.25 -23.32
N ARG A 479 -9.62 -24.29 -22.66
CA ARG A 479 -10.21 -24.76 -21.41
C ARG A 479 -9.86 -23.81 -20.28
N PHE A 480 -10.87 -23.37 -19.54
CA PHE A 480 -10.73 -22.51 -18.36
C PHE A 480 -11.63 -23.01 -17.23
N THR A 481 -11.46 -22.51 -16.06
CA THR A 481 -12.27 -22.77 -14.89
C THR A 481 -12.69 -21.46 -14.23
N CYS A 482 -13.91 -21.45 -13.72
CA CYS A 482 -14.40 -20.40 -12.83
C CYS A 482 -14.29 -20.90 -11.39
N GLU A 483 -13.67 -20.13 -10.51
CA GLU A 483 -13.56 -20.43 -9.10
C GLU A 483 -14.22 -19.33 -8.28
N TYR A 484 -14.79 -19.65 -7.13
CA TYR A 484 -15.31 -18.66 -6.20
C TYR A 484 -14.21 -17.67 -5.79
N LYS A 485 -14.52 -16.38 -5.92
CA LYS A 485 -13.68 -15.32 -5.35
C LYS A 485 -14.15 -15.01 -3.94
N TYR A 486 -13.54 -15.68 -2.99
CA TYR A 486 -13.84 -15.48 -1.59
C TYR A 486 -13.51 -14.06 -1.12
N ASP A 487 -14.30 -13.52 -0.19
CA ASP A 487 -14.02 -12.24 0.50
C ASP A 487 -13.30 -12.55 1.82
N GLY A 488 -11.98 -12.69 1.74
CA GLY A 488 -11.10 -13.09 2.85
C GLY A 488 -9.76 -12.38 2.83
N GLU A 489 -8.79 -12.94 3.54
CA GLU A 489 -7.39 -12.55 3.45
C GLU A 489 -6.61 -13.63 2.72
N ARG A 490 -5.95 -13.28 1.61
CA ARG A 490 -5.07 -14.23 0.91
C ARG A 490 -3.99 -14.73 1.83
N ALA A 491 -3.86 -16.02 1.92
CA ALA A 491 -2.91 -16.74 2.76
C ALA A 491 -2.02 -17.63 1.90
N GLN A 492 -0.74 -17.29 1.83
CA GLN A 492 0.26 -18.20 1.29
C GLN A 492 0.81 -19.04 2.44
N VAL A 493 0.52 -20.33 2.43
CA VAL A 493 0.87 -21.25 3.52
C VAL A 493 2.07 -22.07 3.14
N HIS A 494 3.09 -22.01 3.97
CA HIS A 494 4.33 -22.77 3.81
C HIS A 494 4.47 -23.79 4.92
N LYS A 495 4.76 -25.03 4.56
CA LYS A 495 5.26 -26.04 5.47
C LYS A 495 6.70 -26.40 5.10
N LEU A 496 7.59 -26.25 6.07
CA LEU A 496 9.00 -26.60 5.94
C LEU A 496 9.20 -28.09 6.25
N GLU A 497 10.34 -28.62 5.87
CA GLU A 497 10.71 -30.03 6.12
C GLU A 497 10.85 -30.34 7.62
N ASP A 498 11.24 -29.35 8.44
CA ASP A 498 11.31 -29.45 9.90
C ASP A 498 9.94 -29.46 10.59
N GLY A 499 8.86 -29.37 9.81
CA GLY A 499 7.48 -29.34 10.31
C GLY A 499 6.96 -27.95 10.64
N THR A 500 7.80 -26.91 10.56
CA THR A 500 7.38 -25.52 10.79
C THR A 500 6.35 -25.09 9.75
N VAL A 501 5.25 -24.50 10.21
CA VAL A 501 4.21 -23.92 9.34
C VAL A 501 4.20 -22.41 9.49
N ASN A 502 4.28 -21.71 8.35
CA ASN A 502 4.17 -20.26 8.26
C ASN A 502 2.98 -19.87 7.38
N VAL A 503 2.31 -18.79 7.74
CA VAL A 503 1.21 -18.19 6.97
C VAL A 503 1.62 -16.77 6.61
N PHE A 504 1.65 -16.46 5.31
CA PHE A 504 2.06 -15.15 4.80
C PHE A 504 0.90 -14.43 4.12
N SER A 505 0.82 -13.11 4.29
CA SER A 505 -0.15 -12.25 3.63
C SER A 505 0.14 -12.08 2.12
N ARG A 506 -0.82 -11.50 1.39
CA ARG A 506 -0.62 -11.04 0.01
C ARG A 506 0.65 -10.19 -0.17
N ASN A 507 1.01 -9.39 0.84
CA ASN A 507 2.17 -8.50 0.83
C ASN A 507 3.44 -9.18 1.37
N SER A 508 3.43 -10.50 1.55
CA SER A 508 4.53 -11.29 2.11
C SER A 508 4.83 -11.01 3.60
N GLU A 509 3.88 -10.48 4.37
CA GLU A 509 4.03 -10.29 5.81
C GLU A 509 3.74 -11.61 6.55
N ASP A 510 4.50 -11.95 7.57
CA ASP A 510 4.24 -13.12 8.40
C ASP A 510 3.01 -12.91 9.30
N MET A 511 1.96 -13.67 9.00
CA MET A 511 0.69 -13.68 9.73
C MET A 511 0.54 -14.90 10.67
N SER A 512 1.53 -15.74 10.85
CA SER A 512 1.43 -16.97 11.65
C SER A 512 0.96 -16.69 13.08
N LYS A 513 1.38 -15.55 13.67
CA LYS A 513 0.94 -15.11 14.99
C LYS A 513 -0.47 -14.50 15.02
N LYS A 514 -1.01 -14.10 13.87
CA LYS A 514 -2.40 -13.64 13.72
C LYS A 514 -3.35 -14.82 13.56
N TYR A 515 -2.87 -15.90 12.96
CA TYR A 515 -3.62 -17.11 12.65
C TYR A 515 -3.03 -18.36 13.32
N PRO A 516 -2.85 -18.39 14.66
CA PRO A 516 -2.31 -19.56 15.35
C PRO A 516 -3.23 -20.79 15.22
N ASP A 517 -4.54 -20.58 15.08
CA ASP A 517 -5.53 -21.62 14.80
C ASP A 517 -5.29 -22.31 13.45
N LEU A 518 -4.99 -21.57 12.38
CA LEU A 518 -4.63 -22.18 11.10
C LEU A 518 -3.35 -23.01 11.21
N VAL A 519 -2.34 -22.52 11.91
CA VAL A 519 -1.07 -23.24 12.11
C VAL A 519 -1.31 -24.55 12.86
N GLU A 520 -2.22 -24.57 13.85
CA GLU A 520 -2.55 -25.75 14.64
C GLU A 520 -3.44 -26.75 13.87
N GLN A 521 -4.33 -26.26 13.00
CA GLN A 521 -5.28 -27.09 12.24
C GLN A 521 -4.64 -27.76 11.02
N LEU A 522 -3.72 -27.10 10.36
CA LEU A 522 -3.11 -27.54 9.09
C LEU A 522 -2.51 -28.96 9.11
N PRO A 523 -1.89 -29.46 10.17
CA PRO A 523 -1.38 -30.83 10.21
C PRO A 523 -2.43 -31.93 9.94
N LYS A 524 -3.71 -31.63 10.13
CA LYS A 524 -4.82 -32.56 9.83
C LYS A 524 -5.21 -32.56 8.36
N CYS A 525 -4.82 -31.51 7.63
CA CYS A 525 -5.33 -31.23 6.27
C CYS A 525 -4.48 -31.83 5.16
N PHE A 526 -3.29 -32.39 5.44
CA PHE A 526 -2.42 -32.97 4.43
C PHE A 526 -2.02 -34.40 4.78
N LYS A 527 -1.64 -35.16 3.74
CA LYS A 527 -1.25 -36.56 3.86
C LYS A 527 0.17 -36.69 4.44
N GLU A 528 0.46 -37.80 5.09
CA GLU A 528 1.78 -38.09 5.68
C GLU A 528 2.93 -38.03 4.66
N SER A 529 2.65 -38.33 3.38
CA SER A 529 3.62 -38.21 2.27
C SER A 529 4.03 -36.78 1.95
N THR A 530 3.31 -35.78 2.45
CA THR A 530 3.55 -34.35 2.18
C THR A 530 4.53 -33.78 3.20
N GLN A 531 5.82 -33.75 2.84
CA GLN A 531 6.90 -33.31 3.72
C GLN A 531 7.02 -31.79 3.77
N SER A 532 6.96 -31.13 2.61
CA SER A 532 7.02 -29.68 2.51
C SER A 532 6.11 -29.18 1.40
N PHE A 533 5.59 -27.95 1.53
CA PHE A 533 4.77 -27.34 0.49
C PHE A 533 4.72 -25.81 0.56
N VAL A 534 4.30 -25.22 -0.56
CA VAL A 534 3.84 -23.83 -0.67
C VAL A 534 2.45 -23.86 -1.29
N LEU A 535 1.46 -23.43 -0.52
CA LEU A 535 0.04 -23.43 -0.87
C LEU A 535 -0.46 -22.00 -1.01
N ASP A 536 -1.26 -21.72 -2.02
CA ASP A 536 -1.93 -20.42 -2.20
C ASP A 536 -3.42 -20.61 -1.91
N ALA A 537 -3.95 -19.85 -0.95
CA ALA A 537 -5.29 -20.02 -0.41
C ALA A 537 -5.89 -18.69 0.04
N GLU A 538 -7.17 -18.70 0.37
CA GLU A 538 -7.89 -17.60 1.01
C GLU A 538 -8.34 -18.01 2.40
N ALA A 539 -7.99 -17.23 3.43
CA ALA A 539 -8.46 -17.41 4.79
C ALA A 539 -9.77 -16.62 4.98
N VAL A 540 -10.87 -17.32 5.20
CA VAL A 540 -12.21 -16.75 5.22
C VAL A 540 -12.86 -16.96 6.59
N ALA A 541 -13.57 -15.94 7.09
CA ALA A 541 -14.31 -16.04 8.33
C ALA A 541 -15.42 -17.11 8.21
N TRP A 542 -15.50 -18.01 9.18
CA TRP A 542 -16.36 -19.18 9.16
C TRP A 542 -17.25 -19.26 10.40
N ASP A 543 -18.54 -19.53 10.19
CA ASP A 543 -19.49 -19.87 11.24
C ASP A 543 -19.54 -21.39 11.42
N PRO A 544 -18.98 -21.96 12.49
CA PRO A 544 -18.96 -23.41 12.69
C PRO A 544 -20.34 -24.00 13.00
N VAL A 545 -21.29 -23.19 13.49
CA VAL A 545 -22.63 -23.64 13.83
C VAL A 545 -23.54 -23.66 12.60
N ALA A 546 -23.51 -22.59 11.83
CA ALA A 546 -24.29 -22.48 10.60
C ALA A 546 -23.60 -23.13 9.39
N SER A 547 -22.34 -23.58 9.53
CA SER A 547 -21.49 -24.14 8.46
C SER A 547 -21.48 -23.27 7.21
N LYS A 548 -21.20 -21.95 7.37
CA LYS A 548 -21.22 -20.97 6.27
C LYS A 548 -20.14 -19.91 6.41
N ILE A 549 -19.87 -19.26 5.29
CA ILE A 549 -18.98 -18.09 5.19
C ILE A 549 -19.61 -16.91 5.91
N LEU A 550 -18.80 -16.19 6.68
CA LEU A 550 -19.14 -14.91 7.30
C LEU A 550 -18.55 -13.76 6.48
N PRO A 551 -19.17 -12.56 6.52
CA PRO A 551 -18.62 -11.38 5.87
C PRO A 551 -17.19 -11.04 6.33
N PHE A 552 -16.38 -10.47 5.46
CA PHE A 552 -14.99 -10.06 5.76
C PHE A 552 -14.86 -9.15 6.98
N GLN A 553 -15.90 -8.35 7.30
CA GLN A 553 -15.93 -7.49 8.47
C GLN A 553 -15.74 -8.28 9.78
N GLU A 554 -16.24 -9.52 9.84
CA GLU A 554 -16.04 -10.40 10.99
C GLU A 554 -14.56 -10.78 11.12
N LEU A 555 -13.90 -11.10 10.01
CA LEU A 555 -12.46 -11.39 9.98
C LEU A 555 -11.63 -10.20 10.46
N SER A 556 -12.03 -8.98 10.12
CA SER A 556 -11.31 -7.75 10.50
C SER A 556 -11.37 -7.47 12.02
N LYS A 557 -12.31 -8.08 12.75
CA LYS A 557 -12.42 -7.97 14.23
C LYS A 557 -11.36 -8.79 14.97
N ARG A 558 -10.66 -9.72 14.29
CA ARG A 558 -9.59 -10.51 14.92
C ARG A 558 -8.47 -9.62 15.41
N LYS A 559 -7.93 -9.93 16.59
CA LYS A 559 -6.71 -9.30 17.09
C LYS A 559 -5.56 -9.54 16.10
N ARG A 560 -4.72 -8.53 15.87
CA ARG A 560 -3.63 -8.60 14.89
C ARG A 560 -2.30 -9.11 15.48
N LYS A 561 -2.10 -9.03 16.79
CA LYS A 561 -0.83 -9.40 17.46
C LYS A 561 -1.12 -10.21 18.71
N ASP A 562 -0.24 -11.15 18.98
CA ASP A 562 -0.24 -11.97 20.21
C ASP A 562 -1.60 -12.66 20.47
N VAL A 563 -2.16 -13.24 19.39
CA VAL A 563 -3.45 -13.95 19.45
C VAL A 563 -3.21 -15.30 20.12
N LYS A 564 -4.00 -15.59 21.15
CA LYS A 564 -4.06 -16.92 21.75
C LYS A 564 -5.25 -17.67 21.17
N VAL A 565 -5.09 -18.97 20.97
CA VAL A 565 -6.14 -19.81 20.37
C VAL A 565 -7.43 -19.77 21.19
N GLU A 566 -7.30 -19.69 22.52
CA GLU A 566 -8.44 -19.64 23.45
C GLU A 566 -9.25 -18.32 23.33
N ASP A 567 -8.61 -17.24 22.87
CA ASP A 567 -9.24 -15.90 22.72
C ASP A 567 -9.95 -15.72 21.35
N ILE A 568 -9.87 -16.71 20.47
CA ILE A 568 -10.39 -16.60 19.10
C ILE A 568 -11.91 -16.77 19.11
N GLN A 569 -12.62 -15.68 18.78
CA GLN A 569 -14.08 -15.67 18.64
C GLN A 569 -14.53 -15.96 17.20
N VAL A 570 -13.78 -15.46 16.22
CA VAL A 570 -14.07 -15.64 14.78
C VAL A 570 -13.14 -16.73 14.25
N ARG A 571 -13.69 -17.89 13.91
CA ARG A 571 -12.94 -18.97 13.28
C ARG A 571 -12.71 -18.70 11.82
N VAL A 572 -11.72 -19.36 11.23
CA VAL A 572 -11.40 -19.25 9.80
C VAL A 572 -11.37 -20.63 9.17
N CYS A 573 -11.86 -20.68 7.92
CA CYS A 573 -11.68 -21.82 7.02
C CYS A 573 -10.71 -21.39 5.92
N LEU A 574 -9.78 -22.25 5.55
CA LEU A 574 -8.80 -22.01 4.49
C LEU A 574 -9.29 -22.64 3.19
N PHE A 575 -9.56 -21.83 2.17
CA PHE A 575 -9.96 -22.30 0.84
C PHE A 575 -8.75 -22.28 -0.09
N ALA A 576 -8.22 -23.47 -0.39
CA ALA A 576 -7.03 -23.66 -1.22
C ALA A 576 -7.37 -23.66 -2.70
N PHE A 577 -6.65 -22.87 -3.52
CA PHE A 577 -6.90 -22.77 -4.95
C PHE A 577 -5.67 -23.04 -5.83
N ASP A 578 -4.46 -23.13 -5.26
CA ASP A 578 -3.24 -23.45 -6.02
C ASP A 578 -2.16 -24.09 -5.14
N LEU A 579 -1.32 -24.94 -5.73
CA LEU A 579 -0.14 -25.55 -5.09
C LEU A 579 1.11 -25.17 -5.89
N LEU A 580 2.04 -24.49 -5.23
CA LEU A 580 3.17 -23.85 -5.89
C LEU A 580 4.49 -24.59 -5.69
N CYS A 581 4.58 -25.38 -4.62
CA CYS A 581 5.71 -26.26 -4.33
C CYS A 581 5.23 -27.50 -3.58
N LEU A 582 5.80 -28.64 -3.86
CA LEU A 582 5.52 -29.89 -3.17
C LEU A 582 6.80 -30.70 -2.98
N ASN A 583 7.13 -31.02 -1.72
CA ASN A 583 8.29 -31.84 -1.36
C ASN A 583 9.60 -31.34 -2.02
N GLY A 584 9.83 -30.02 -2.00
CA GLY A 584 10.98 -29.36 -2.58
C GLY A 584 10.94 -29.14 -4.10
N GLU A 585 9.91 -29.68 -4.82
CA GLU A 585 9.74 -29.47 -6.26
C GLU A 585 8.89 -28.22 -6.53
N PRO A 586 9.42 -27.17 -7.20
CA PRO A 586 8.64 -26.03 -7.67
C PRO A 586 7.65 -26.44 -8.77
N LEU A 587 6.38 -26.01 -8.64
CA LEU A 587 5.31 -26.36 -9.57
C LEU A 587 4.91 -25.20 -10.48
N LEU A 588 5.57 -24.06 -10.42
CA LEU A 588 5.17 -22.82 -11.10
C LEU A 588 5.02 -22.98 -12.62
N HIS A 589 5.85 -23.82 -13.22
CA HIS A 589 5.86 -24.11 -14.67
C HIS A 589 5.06 -25.36 -15.06
N LYS A 590 4.21 -25.86 -14.16
CA LYS A 590 3.21 -26.89 -14.48
C LYS A 590 1.88 -26.26 -14.83
N PRO A 591 1.08 -26.81 -15.74
CA PRO A 591 -0.29 -26.35 -16.01
C PRO A 591 -1.15 -26.37 -14.73
N LEU A 592 -2.13 -25.45 -14.64
CA LEU A 592 -3.02 -25.34 -13.47
C LEU A 592 -3.77 -26.67 -13.20
N VAL A 593 -4.17 -27.39 -14.25
CA VAL A 593 -4.86 -28.69 -14.12
C VAL A 593 -4.00 -29.69 -13.35
N GLU A 594 -2.68 -29.73 -13.58
CA GLU A 594 -1.75 -30.61 -12.85
C GLU A 594 -1.56 -30.15 -11.41
N ARG A 595 -1.35 -28.87 -11.19
CA ARG A 595 -1.21 -28.31 -9.85
C ARG A 595 -2.44 -28.56 -8.99
N ARG A 596 -3.66 -28.43 -9.57
CA ARG A 596 -4.94 -28.75 -8.88
C ARG A 596 -5.10 -30.23 -8.60
N SER A 597 -4.62 -31.10 -9.49
CA SER A 597 -4.61 -32.55 -9.22
C SER A 597 -3.71 -32.87 -8.05
N LEU A 598 -2.45 -32.40 -8.07
CA LEU A 598 -1.51 -32.58 -6.98
C LEU A 598 -2.03 -32.01 -5.65
N LEU A 599 -2.72 -30.87 -5.68
CA LEU A 599 -3.38 -30.29 -4.52
C LEU A 599 -4.40 -31.27 -3.91
N ARG A 600 -5.33 -31.79 -4.73
CA ARG A 600 -6.36 -32.74 -4.27
C ARG A 600 -5.79 -34.11 -3.85
N ASP A 601 -4.69 -34.53 -4.50
CA ASP A 601 -4.04 -35.80 -4.20
C ASP A 601 -3.27 -35.77 -2.88
N ASN A 602 -2.82 -34.60 -2.41
CA ASN A 602 -1.98 -34.47 -1.23
C ASN A 602 -2.68 -33.83 -0.02
N PHE A 603 -3.89 -33.28 -0.19
CA PHE A 603 -4.63 -32.65 0.89
C PHE A 603 -6.01 -33.29 1.10
N ASN A 604 -6.53 -33.17 2.30
CA ASN A 604 -7.84 -33.69 2.71
C ASN A 604 -8.74 -32.53 3.13
N VAL A 605 -9.99 -32.53 2.74
CA VAL A 605 -11.00 -31.61 3.23
C VAL A 605 -11.26 -31.89 4.72
N VAL A 606 -11.21 -30.83 5.52
CA VAL A 606 -11.58 -30.85 6.96
C VAL A 606 -12.68 -29.81 7.13
N PRO A 607 -13.93 -30.22 7.34
CA PRO A 607 -15.08 -29.31 7.38
C PRO A 607 -14.88 -28.15 8.34
N GLY A 608 -14.99 -26.92 7.82
CA GLY A 608 -14.86 -25.69 8.60
C GLY A 608 -13.42 -25.28 8.95
N GLU A 609 -12.41 -26.09 8.58
CA GLU A 609 -10.98 -25.78 8.79
C GLU A 609 -10.25 -25.64 7.45
N PHE A 610 -10.48 -26.54 6.49
CA PHE A 610 -9.82 -26.56 5.19
C PHE A 610 -10.72 -27.13 4.11
N ASP A 611 -10.80 -26.43 2.98
CA ASP A 611 -11.50 -26.91 1.79
C ASP A 611 -10.77 -26.44 0.52
N PHE A 612 -11.14 -27.00 -0.63
CA PHE A 612 -10.69 -26.52 -1.93
C PHE A 612 -11.61 -25.40 -2.40
N ALA A 613 -11.06 -24.44 -3.15
CA ALA A 613 -11.89 -23.43 -3.79
C ALA A 613 -12.91 -24.09 -4.69
N LYS A 614 -14.20 -23.72 -4.48
CA LYS A 614 -15.32 -24.24 -5.29
C LYS A 614 -15.15 -23.76 -6.72
N ALA A 615 -15.20 -24.68 -7.67
CA ALA A 615 -14.88 -24.43 -9.05
C ALA A 615 -15.87 -25.10 -10.00
N SER A 616 -16.12 -24.44 -11.13
CA SER A 616 -16.92 -24.96 -12.26
C SER A 616 -16.20 -24.69 -13.58
N ASP A 617 -16.14 -25.68 -14.44
CA ASP A 617 -15.55 -25.58 -15.78
C ASP A 617 -16.70 -25.26 -16.76
N GLY A 618 -17.24 -24.02 -16.72
CA GLY A 618 -18.32 -23.55 -17.58
C GLY A 618 -17.81 -23.09 -18.95
N GLU A 619 -18.61 -23.34 -20.00
CA GLU A 619 -18.29 -23.00 -21.40
C GLU A 619 -19.20 -21.93 -21.97
N THR A 620 -20.36 -21.68 -21.37
CA THR A 620 -21.38 -20.75 -21.86
C THR A 620 -21.54 -19.51 -20.95
N THR A 621 -22.05 -18.43 -21.51
CA THR A 621 -22.38 -17.20 -20.74
C THR A 621 -23.35 -17.50 -19.61
N ASP A 622 -24.37 -18.30 -19.85
CA ASP A 622 -25.44 -18.61 -18.91
C ASP A 622 -24.94 -19.45 -17.72
N GLU A 623 -24.02 -20.39 -17.96
CA GLU A 623 -23.37 -21.17 -16.92
C GLU A 623 -22.46 -20.28 -16.04
N ILE A 624 -21.66 -19.40 -16.65
CA ILE A 624 -20.81 -18.47 -15.90
C ILE A 624 -21.67 -17.51 -15.09
N GLN A 625 -22.76 -17.00 -15.66
CA GLN A 625 -23.71 -16.11 -14.98
C GLN A 625 -24.36 -16.80 -13.79
N SER A 626 -24.89 -18.03 -13.99
CA SER A 626 -25.50 -18.82 -12.92
C SER A 626 -24.52 -19.11 -11.78
N PHE A 627 -23.27 -19.48 -12.11
CA PHE A 627 -22.24 -19.75 -11.10
C PHE A 627 -21.76 -18.46 -10.38
N LEU A 628 -21.78 -17.32 -11.07
CA LEU A 628 -21.52 -16.02 -10.48
C LEU A 628 -22.61 -15.65 -9.45
N GLU A 629 -23.87 -15.82 -9.81
CA GLU A 629 -25.00 -15.58 -8.91
C GLU A 629 -24.97 -16.50 -7.69
N GLU A 630 -24.62 -17.76 -7.90
CA GLU A 630 -24.42 -18.71 -6.82
C GLU A 630 -23.29 -18.27 -5.88
N SER A 631 -22.14 -17.83 -6.42
CA SER A 631 -21.02 -17.35 -5.62
C SER A 631 -21.38 -16.14 -4.75
N VAL A 632 -22.17 -15.22 -5.29
CA VAL A 632 -22.66 -14.03 -4.57
C VAL A 632 -23.65 -14.43 -3.46
N LYS A 633 -24.54 -15.40 -3.71
CA LYS A 633 -25.45 -15.95 -2.71
C LYS A 633 -24.69 -16.63 -1.57
N ASP A 634 -23.59 -17.31 -1.87
CA ASP A 634 -22.73 -17.97 -0.88
C ASP A 634 -21.79 -16.97 -0.13
N GLY A 635 -21.93 -15.65 -0.37
CA GLY A 635 -21.21 -14.59 0.34
C GLY A 635 -19.83 -14.26 -0.24
N CYS A 636 -19.55 -14.65 -1.50
CA CYS A 636 -18.32 -14.34 -2.18
C CYS A 636 -18.41 -13.03 -3.00
N GLU A 637 -17.25 -12.44 -3.36
CA GLU A 637 -17.19 -11.22 -4.17
C GLU A 637 -17.58 -11.44 -5.65
N GLY A 638 -17.55 -12.67 -6.13
CA GLY A 638 -17.75 -13.06 -7.51
C GLY A 638 -16.89 -14.24 -7.92
N LEU A 639 -16.28 -14.19 -9.11
CA LEU A 639 -15.50 -15.30 -9.67
C LEU A 639 -14.06 -14.92 -10.01
N MET A 640 -13.17 -15.90 -9.90
CA MET A 640 -11.85 -15.93 -10.51
C MET A 640 -11.89 -16.86 -11.71
N VAL A 641 -11.58 -16.38 -12.92
CA VAL A 641 -11.53 -17.18 -14.13
C VAL A 641 -10.10 -17.45 -14.53
N LYS A 642 -9.71 -18.70 -14.65
CA LYS A 642 -8.32 -19.14 -14.84
C LYS A 642 -8.20 -20.11 -16.02
N MET A 643 -7.15 -19.94 -16.82
CA MET A 643 -6.75 -20.92 -17.83
C MET A 643 -6.30 -22.22 -17.15
N LEU A 644 -6.73 -23.37 -17.70
CA LEU A 644 -6.42 -24.70 -17.15
C LEU A 644 -5.17 -25.34 -17.75
N GLU A 645 -4.94 -25.13 -19.03
CA GLU A 645 -3.97 -25.89 -19.81
C GLU A 645 -2.94 -24.99 -20.48
N SER A 646 -1.85 -25.59 -20.96
CA SER A 646 -0.72 -24.97 -21.66
C SER A 646 0.11 -24.03 -20.77
N GLU A 647 1.15 -23.48 -21.34
CA GLU A 647 2.03 -22.48 -20.70
C GLU A 647 1.26 -21.22 -20.25
N ALA A 648 0.11 -20.92 -20.87
CA ALA A 648 -0.76 -19.83 -20.47
C ALA A 648 -1.37 -20.01 -19.07
N SER A 649 -1.38 -21.23 -18.52
CA SER A 649 -1.87 -21.55 -17.20
C SER A 649 -0.77 -21.65 -16.13
N PHE A 650 0.50 -21.39 -16.47
CA PHE A 650 1.60 -21.37 -15.53
C PHE A 650 1.37 -20.27 -14.49
N TYR A 651 1.91 -20.51 -13.29
CA TYR A 651 1.86 -19.50 -12.24
C TYR A 651 2.95 -18.46 -12.48
N GLU A 652 2.58 -17.22 -12.70
CA GLU A 652 3.47 -16.10 -13.00
C GLU A 652 3.59 -15.16 -11.77
N PRO A 653 4.55 -15.36 -10.87
CA PRO A 653 4.69 -14.54 -9.68
C PRO A 653 4.83 -13.05 -10.01
N SER A 654 4.21 -12.18 -9.19
CA SER A 654 4.27 -10.72 -9.33
C SER A 654 3.62 -10.14 -10.60
N ARG A 655 3.04 -10.97 -11.46
CA ARG A 655 2.43 -10.53 -12.73
C ARG A 655 0.92 -10.42 -12.62
N ARG A 656 0.36 -9.34 -13.17
CA ARG A 656 -1.08 -9.22 -13.41
C ARG A 656 -1.38 -9.93 -14.75
N SER A 657 -1.77 -11.20 -14.65
CA SER A 657 -1.92 -12.04 -15.82
C SER A 657 -3.25 -11.78 -16.55
N VAL A 658 -3.20 -11.84 -17.87
CA VAL A 658 -4.39 -11.85 -18.74
C VAL A 658 -5.07 -13.22 -18.78
N ASN A 659 -4.41 -14.24 -18.23
CA ASN A 659 -4.89 -15.61 -18.14
C ASN A 659 -5.57 -15.93 -16.80
N TRP A 660 -5.55 -14.95 -15.87
CA TRP A 660 -6.35 -14.90 -14.66
C TRP A 660 -7.23 -13.66 -14.70
N LEU A 661 -8.54 -13.84 -14.73
CA LEU A 661 -9.50 -12.74 -14.74
C LEU A 661 -10.29 -12.74 -13.43
N LYS A 662 -10.61 -11.56 -12.92
CA LYS A 662 -11.54 -11.41 -11.81
C LYS A 662 -12.82 -10.77 -12.29
N LEU A 663 -13.93 -11.47 -12.09
CA LEU A 663 -15.28 -11.04 -12.42
C LEU A 663 -16.00 -10.78 -11.10
N LYS A 664 -16.26 -9.53 -10.80
CA LYS A 664 -16.96 -9.11 -9.58
C LYS A 664 -18.33 -8.54 -9.94
N LYS A 665 -19.30 -8.65 -9.02
CA LYS A 665 -20.63 -8.05 -9.19
C LYS A 665 -20.56 -6.55 -9.47
N ASP A 666 -19.64 -5.83 -8.84
CA ASP A 666 -19.45 -4.38 -8.95
C ASP A 666 -18.72 -3.93 -10.23
N TYR A 667 -18.22 -4.88 -11.06
CA TYR A 667 -17.60 -4.57 -12.35
C TYR A 667 -18.56 -4.74 -13.52
N LEU A 668 -19.66 -5.47 -13.32
CA LEU A 668 -20.66 -5.69 -14.35
C LEU A 668 -21.43 -4.39 -14.59
N ALA A 669 -21.44 -3.93 -15.83
CA ALA A 669 -22.13 -2.70 -16.21
C ALA A 669 -23.62 -2.80 -15.86
N GLY A 670 -24.12 -1.90 -15.02
CA GLY A 670 -25.51 -1.80 -14.61
C GLY A 670 -25.92 -2.56 -13.34
N ILE A 671 -24.97 -3.14 -12.58
CA ILE A 671 -25.25 -3.89 -11.34
C ILE A 671 -24.64 -3.21 -10.09
N GLY A 672 -24.11 -2.01 -10.20
CA GLY A 672 -23.59 -1.26 -9.05
C GLY A 672 -24.58 -0.20 -8.56
N ASP A 673 -24.80 -0.14 -7.25
CA ASP A 673 -25.55 0.95 -6.65
C ASP A 673 -24.68 2.21 -6.60
N SER A 674 -25.15 3.31 -7.16
CA SER A 674 -24.54 4.62 -6.99
C SER A 674 -25.35 5.47 -6.02
N LEU A 675 -24.64 6.27 -5.23
CA LEU A 675 -25.23 7.24 -4.32
C LEU A 675 -24.80 8.65 -4.72
N ASP A 676 -25.73 9.58 -4.58
CA ASP A 676 -25.45 11.01 -4.74
C ASP A 676 -25.13 11.60 -3.37
N LEU A 677 -23.89 12.01 -3.15
CA LEU A 677 -23.37 12.39 -1.84
C LEU A 677 -22.79 13.80 -1.86
N VAL A 678 -22.98 14.52 -0.76
CA VAL A 678 -22.51 15.90 -0.59
C VAL A 678 -21.08 15.94 -0.09
N VAL A 679 -20.25 16.78 -0.68
CA VAL A 679 -18.87 17.02 -0.23
C VAL A 679 -18.87 17.99 0.95
N VAL A 680 -18.53 17.52 2.14
CA VAL A 680 -18.56 18.32 3.39
C VAL A 680 -17.19 18.62 3.98
N GLY A 681 -16.12 17.93 3.53
CA GLY A 681 -14.77 18.19 4.04
C GLY A 681 -13.68 17.66 3.12
N GLY A 682 -12.44 18.14 3.32
CA GLY A 682 -11.29 17.80 2.54
C GLY A 682 -10.07 17.44 3.40
N TYR A 683 -9.21 16.60 2.85
CA TYR A 683 -7.92 16.22 3.42
C TYR A 683 -6.82 16.66 2.46
N TYR A 684 -5.83 17.42 2.94
CA TYR A 684 -4.73 17.84 2.08
C TYR A 684 -3.90 16.64 1.61
N GLY A 685 -3.52 16.68 0.35
CA GLY A 685 -2.66 15.70 -0.24
C GLY A 685 -1.24 15.75 0.33
N LYS A 686 -0.48 14.65 0.17
CA LYS A 686 0.91 14.56 0.60
C LYS A 686 1.84 14.36 -0.60
N GLY A 687 3.08 14.83 -0.50
CA GLY A 687 4.05 14.70 -1.57
C GLY A 687 3.73 15.56 -2.79
N LYS A 688 3.53 14.99 -3.96
CA LYS A 688 3.16 15.73 -5.19
C LYS A 688 1.83 16.47 -5.09
N ARG A 689 0.91 15.97 -4.25
CA ARG A 689 -0.44 16.51 -4.03
C ARG A 689 -0.52 17.47 -2.84
N THR A 690 0.60 17.98 -2.32
CA THR A 690 0.64 18.85 -1.10
C THR A 690 -0.19 20.11 -1.24
N ASN A 691 -0.40 20.62 -2.46
CA ASN A 691 -1.09 21.87 -2.72
C ASN A 691 -2.56 21.70 -3.14
N VAL A 692 -3.06 20.47 -3.15
CA VAL A 692 -4.45 20.14 -3.50
C VAL A 692 -5.04 19.19 -2.45
N TYR A 693 -6.35 18.97 -2.48
CA TYR A 693 -6.99 17.96 -1.65
C TYR A 693 -6.67 16.57 -2.21
N GLY A 694 -6.21 15.65 -1.36
CA GLY A 694 -5.88 14.26 -1.76
C GLY A 694 -7.01 13.28 -1.46
N ALA A 695 -7.97 13.67 -0.63
CA ALA A 695 -9.19 12.91 -0.32
C ALA A 695 -10.29 13.84 0.20
N PHE A 696 -11.53 13.35 0.22
CA PHE A 696 -12.71 14.13 0.59
C PHE A 696 -13.59 13.36 1.57
N LEU A 697 -14.31 14.09 2.41
CA LEU A 697 -15.34 13.56 3.31
C LEU A 697 -16.70 13.82 2.69
N LEU A 698 -17.49 12.77 2.56
CA LEU A 698 -18.81 12.80 1.97
C LEU A 698 -19.90 12.54 3.02
N ALA A 699 -21.09 13.07 2.76
CA ALA A 699 -22.26 12.91 3.59
C ALA A 699 -23.52 12.65 2.76
N CYS A 700 -24.49 11.90 3.32
CA CYS A 700 -25.87 11.86 2.87
C CYS A 700 -26.64 13.01 3.53
N TYR A 701 -27.81 13.35 3.00
CA TYR A 701 -28.67 14.40 3.54
C TYR A 701 -29.94 13.81 4.11
N ASP A 702 -30.21 14.13 5.35
CA ASP A 702 -31.43 13.76 6.08
C ASP A 702 -32.43 14.91 5.97
N SER A 703 -33.50 14.71 5.21
CA SER A 703 -34.53 15.70 4.99
C SER A 703 -35.40 15.94 6.23
N ASP A 704 -35.52 14.99 7.13
CA ASP A 704 -36.38 15.07 8.31
C ASP A 704 -35.73 15.89 9.44
N SER A 705 -34.39 15.72 9.61
CA SER A 705 -33.64 16.49 10.60
C SER A 705 -32.91 17.72 10.00
N GLU A 706 -32.91 17.90 8.68
CA GLU A 706 -32.15 18.91 7.94
C GLU A 706 -30.64 18.84 8.21
N GLU A 707 -30.11 17.60 8.39
CA GLU A 707 -28.72 17.34 8.76
C GLU A 707 -27.95 16.58 7.65
N TYR A 708 -26.66 16.91 7.50
CA TYR A 708 -25.73 16.16 6.67
C TYR A 708 -25.01 15.11 7.53
N GLN A 709 -25.28 13.83 7.29
CA GLN A 709 -24.69 12.72 8.04
C GLN A 709 -23.50 12.13 7.28
N THR A 710 -22.31 12.19 7.88
CA THR A 710 -21.08 11.69 7.22
C THR A 710 -21.15 10.19 6.95
N ILE A 711 -20.71 9.78 5.73
CA ILE A 711 -20.82 8.38 5.28
C ILE A 711 -19.47 7.74 4.90
N CYS A 712 -18.58 8.45 4.24
CA CYS A 712 -17.29 7.87 3.85
C CYS A 712 -16.19 8.91 3.60
N LYS A 713 -14.96 8.45 3.59
CA LYS A 713 -13.79 9.15 3.04
C LYS A 713 -13.44 8.54 1.70
N ILE A 714 -13.39 9.38 0.65
CA ILE A 714 -13.04 8.97 -0.71
C ILE A 714 -11.71 9.59 -1.16
N GLY A 715 -10.84 8.80 -1.78
CA GLY A 715 -9.54 9.25 -2.33
C GLY A 715 -9.18 8.54 -3.63
N THR A 716 -10.14 7.83 -4.23
CA THR A 716 -9.98 6.99 -5.43
C THR A 716 -10.92 7.42 -6.55
N GLY A 717 -10.56 7.14 -7.79
CA GLY A 717 -11.32 7.54 -8.98
C GLY A 717 -10.93 8.89 -9.56
N PHE A 718 -9.85 9.53 -9.08
CA PHE A 718 -9.42 10.86 -9.50
C PHE A 718 -8.10 10.81 -10.27
N SER A 719 -8.05 11.47 -11.43
CA SER A 719 -6.78 11.83 -12.06
C SER A 719 -6.11 13.03 -11.36
N GLU A 720 -4.84 13.33 -11.64
CA GLU A 720 -4.17 14.51 -11.05
C GLU A 720 -4.81 15.83 -11.56
N GLU A 721 -5.25 15.85 -12.82
CA GLU A 721 -5.98 16.98 -13.40
C GLU A 721 -7.36 17.14 -12.74
N ALA A 722 -8.08 16.04 -12.49
CA ALA A 722 -9.36 16.08 -11.79
C ALA A 722 -9.21 16.62 -10.38
N LEU A 723 -8.17 16.21 -9.64
CA LEU A 723 -7.91 16.72 -8.29
C LEU A 723 -7.61 18.23 -8.30
N GLN A 724 -6.92 18.75 -9.33
CA GLN A 724 -6.70 20.18 -9.47
C GLN A 724 -8.00 20.92 -9.76
N SER A 725 -8.84 20.41 -10.67
CA SER A 725 -10.14 21.00 -10.99
C SER A 725 -11.07 21.01 -9.77
N LEU A 726 -11.08 19.93 -8.99
CA LEU A 726 -11.85 19.83 -7.76
C LEU A 726 -11.32 20.77 -6.66
N TYR A 727 -10.02 20.97 -6.60
CA TYR A 727 -9.43 21.95 -5.69
C TYR A 727 -9.89 23.37 -6.04
N ASP A 728 -9.85 23.74 -7.32
CA ASP A 728 -10.28 25.07 -7.77
C ASP A 728 -11.80 25.28 -7.55
N LEU A 729 -12.61 24.22 -7.69
CA LEU A 729 -14.05 24.23 -7.44
C LEU A 729 -14.40 24.39 -5.95
N LEU A 730 -13.71 23.62 -5.08
CA LEU A 730 -14.06 23.52 -3.65
C LEU A 730 -13.38 24.59 -2.79
N ARG A 731 -12.24 25.14 -3.22
CA ARG A 731 -11.51 26.17 -2.50
C ARG A 731 -12.36 27.41 -2.13
N PRO A 732 -13.23 27.95 -3.00
CA PRO A 732 -14.12 29.06 -2.62
C PRO A 732 -15.12 28.68 -1.52
N LEU A 733 -15.40 27.38 -1.32
CA LEU A 733 -16.34 26.85 -0.34
C LEU A 733 -15.69 26.49 0.99
N GLU A 734 -14.37 26.74 1.16
CA GLU A 734 -13.65 26.45 2.41
C GLU A 734 -14.24 27.18 3.62
N MET A 735 -14.42 26.44 4.69
CA MET A 735 -14.86 26.97 6.00
C MET A 735 -13.85 26.60 7.09
N THR A 736 -13.65 27.51 8.04
CA THR A 736 -12.75 27.32 9.19
C THR A 736 -13.35 26.43 10.28
N LYS A 737 -14.67 26.26 10.30
CA LYS A 737 -15.42 25.45 11.27
C LYS A 737 -16.50 24.68 10.54
N VAL A 738 -16.82 23.51 11.06
CA VAL A 738 -17.96 22.73 10.61
C VAL A 738 -19.26 23.49 10.83
N ARG A 739 -20.22 23.38 9.91
CA ARG A 739 -21.61 23.89 10.09
C ARG A 739 -22.32 23.07 11.17
N GLY A 740 -23.29 23.69 11.84
CA GLY A 740 -24.04 23.03 12.91
C GLY A 740 -24.94 21.88 12.45
N ASP A 741 -25.31 21.90 11.18
CA ASP A 741 -26.12 20.90 10.49
C ASP A 741 -25.31 19.72 9.91
N VAL A 742 -24.00 19.65 10.14
CA VAL A 742 -23.17 18.49 9.74
C VAL A 742 -22.89 17.59 10.93
N LYS A 743 -23.43 16.39 10.91
CA LYS A 743 -23.21 15.33 11.90
C LYS A 743 -21.92 14.57 11.60
N VAL A 744 -20.85 14.94 12.28
CA VAL A 744 -19.48 14.57 11.89
C VAL A 744 -19.07 13.15 12.34
N GLY A 745 -19.54 12.71 13.50
CA GLY A 745 -19.05 11.46 14.12
C GLY A 745 -17.58 11.54 14.51
N GLY A 746 -16.80 10.52 14.14
CA GLY A 746 -15.37 10.43 14.41
C GLY A 746 -14.46 10.99 13.31
N ALA A 747 -15.01 11.53 12.20
CA ALA A 747 -14.23 12.03 11.07
C ALA A 747 -13.53 13.36 11.41
N LYS A 748 -12.30 13.52 10.94
CA LYS A 748 -11.45 14.71 11.20
C LYS A 748 -10.79 15.17 9.90
N PRO A 749 -11.51 15.87 9.01
CA PRO A 749 -10.91 16.46 7.83
C PRO A 749 -10.00 17.63 8.20
N ASP A 750 -9.07 17.98 7.32
CA ASP A 750 -8.16 19.12 7.49
C ASP A 750 -8.86 20.46 7.24
N ILE A 751 -9.90 20.45 6.39
CA ILE A 751 -10.71 21.61 6.03
C ILE A 751 -12.18 21.19 5.86
N TRP A 752 -13.10 22.09 6.15
CA TRP A 752 -14.53 21.91 5.94
C TRP A 752 -14.98 22.68 4.71
N PHE A 753 -16.01 22.18 4.03
CA PHE A 753 -16.63 22.85 2.90
C PHE A 753 -18.09 23.19 3.21
N GLU A 754 -18.56 24.28 2.62
CA GLU A 754 -19.98 24.57 2.55
C GLU A 754 -20.67 23.48 1.72
N PRO A 755 -21.69 22.77 2.25
CA PRO A 755 -22.37 21.69 1.54
C PRO A 755 -23.14 22.23 0.32
N LYS A 756 -22.53 22.13 -0.87
CA LYS A 756 -23.10 22.63 -2.14
C LYS A 756 -22.82 21.72 -3.33
N VAL A 757 -21.79 20.88 -3.23
CA VAL A 757 -21.35 20.06 -4.35
C VAL A 757 -21.75 18.63 -4.09
N VAL A 758 -22.50 18.06 -5.02
CA VAL A 758 -22.99 16.68 -4.98
C VAL A 758 -22.19 15.85 -5.98
N TRP A 759 -21.76 14.66 -5.54
CA TRP A 759 -21.05 13.70 -6.37
C TRP A 759 -21.83 12.40 -6.49
N GLU A 760 -21.86 11.87 -7.71
CA GLU A 760 -22.24 10.48 -7.93
C GLU A 760 -21.05 9.58 -7.58
N VAL A 761 -21.29 8.66 -6.65
CA VAL A 761 -20.26 7.76 -6.09
C VAL A 761 -20.74 6.32 -6.20
N LEU A 762 -19.98 5.50 -6.89
CA LEU A 762 -20.21 4.06 -6.93
C LEU A 762 -19.69 3.44 -5.63
N THR A 763 -20.42 2.49 -5.07
CA THR A 763 -19.97 1.66 -3.96
C THR A 763 -20.03 0.20 -4.33
N ALA A 764 -19.05 -0.57 -3.85
CA ALA A 764 -19.06 -2.03 -4.03
C ALA A 764 -19.95 -2.70 -3.00
N ASP A 765 -20.03 -2.12 -1.78
CA ASP A 765 -20.70 -2.70 -0.64
C ASP A 765 -20.92 -1.66 0.47
N LEU A 766 -21.75 -1.98 1.46
CA LEU A 766 -21.99 -1.18 2.65
C LEU A 766 -21.53 -1.91 3.90
N SER A 767 -21.07 -1.19 4.91
CA SER A 767 -20.59 -1.76 6.16
C SER A 767 -20.89 -0.87 7.36
N LEU A 768 -21.10 -1.46 8.54
CA LEU A 768 -21.26 -0.72 9.78
C LEU A 768 -19.95 -0.08 10.20
N SER A 769 -20.01 1.17 10.61
CA SER A 769 -18.84 1.98 10.97
C SER A 769 -19.04 2.68 12.32
N PRO A 770 -18.04 2.63 13.22
CA PRO A 770 -18.07 3.42 14.46
C PRO A 770 -17.64 4.87 14.24
N VAL A 771 -17.23 5.24 13.01
CA VAL A 771 -16.66 6.55 12.68
C VAL A 771 -17.69 7.48 12.04
N TYR A 772 -18.50 6.94 11.13
CA TYR A 772 -19.47 7.71 10.36
C TYR A 772 -20.86 7.63 10.97
N THR A 773 -21.72 8.56 10.57
CA THR A 773 -23.03 8.79 11.20
C THR A 773 -24.22 8.54 10.27
N ALA A 774 -23.97 8.23 8.99
CA ALA A 774 -25.04 7.99 8.03
C ALA A 774 -25.94 6.83 8.47
N ALA A 775 -27.26 7.03 8.46
CA ALA A 775 -28.28 6.06 8.83
C ALA A 775 -28.10 5.44 10.26
N GLN A 776 -27.44 6.17 11.17
CA GLN A 776 -27.23 5.74 12.53
C GLN A 776 -28.57 5.68 13.29
N GLY A 777 -28.90 4.51 13.83
CA GLY A 777 -30.17 4.27 14.54
C GLY A 777 -31.30 3.74 13.65
N LEU A 778 -31.10 3.68 12.31
CA LEU A 778 -32.08 3.09 11.38
C LEU A 778 -31.86 1.59 11.21
N ALA A 779 -30.66 1.17 10.85
CA ALA A 779 -30.34 -0.26 10.68
C ALA A 779 -29.52 -0.84 11.85
N ASP A 780 -28.68 -0.04 12.51
CA ASP A 780 -27.82 -0.43 13.66
C ASP A 780 -27.55 0.84 14.50
N GLU A 781 -27.13 0.68 15.75
CA GLU A 781 -26.71 1.82 16.60
C GLU A 781 -25.47 2.54 16.04
N ARG A 782 -24.70 1.88 15.20
CA ARG A 782 -23.57 2.46 14.45
C ARG A 782 -24.06 3.04 13.13
N GLY A 783 -23.29 3.98 12.59
CA GLY A 783 -23.54 4.49 11.25
C GLY A 783 -23.09 3.50 10.16
N ILE A 784 -23.51 3.75 8.94
CA ILE A 784 -23.16 2.99 7.73
C ILE A 784 -22.04 3.72 6.98
N SER A 785 -21.15 2.96 6.35
CA SER A 785 -20.06 3.45 5.50
C SER A 785 -19.99 2.70 4.20
N LEU A 786 -19.53 3.36 3.13
CA LEU A 786 -19.29 2.76 1.84
C LEU A 786 -17.97 1.96 1.85
N ARG A 787 -17.98 0.76 1.28
CA ARG A 787 -16.77 0.00 0.93
C ARG A 787 -16.36 0.31 -0.50
N PHE A 788 -15.09 0.64 -0.68
CA PHE A 788 -14.49 0.95 -1.98
C PHE A 788 -15.23 2.05 -2.78
N PRO A 789 -15.52 3.21 -2.16
CA PRO A 789 -16.19 4.29 -2.86
C PRO A 789 -15.35 4.76 -4.04
N ARG A 790 -15.98 4.99 -5.20
CA ARG A 790 -15.33 5.48 -6.40
C ARG A 790 -16.09 6.69 -6.97
N PHE A 791 -15.40 7.78 -7.16
CA PHE A 791 -15.93 8.97 -7.81
C PHE A 791 -16.29 8.68 -9.28
N ILE A 792 -17.51 9.01 -9.69
CA ILE A 792 -17.98 8.89 -11.07
C ILE A 792 -18.00 10.27 -11.72
N ARG A 793 -18.78 11.21 -11.18
CA ARG A 793 -18.94 12.57 -11.71
C ARG A 793 -19.52 13.53 -10.68
N ILE A 794 -19.44 14.81 -10.99
CA ILE A 794 -20.16 15.85 -10.26
C ILE A 794 -21.62 15.82 -10.73
N ARG A 795 -22.56 15.98 -9.82
CA ARG A 795 -23.99 16.14 -10.07
C ARG A 795 -24.34 17.62 -10.03
N ASP A 796 -24.08 18.32 -11.13
CA ASP A 796 -24.43 19.72 -11.34
C ASP A 796 -25.94 19.93 -11.55
N ASP A 797 -26.67 18.84 -11.73
CA ASP A 797 -28.11 18.76 -11.86
C ASP A 797 -28.86 18.63 -10.51
N LYS A 798 -28.11 18.48 -9.37
CA LYS A 798 -28.68 18.29 -8.02
C LYS A 798 -28.20 19.33 -7.02
N SER A 799 -29.10 19.77 -6.16
CA SER A 799 -28.76 20.52 -4.95
C SER A 799 -28.27 19.59 -3.86
N ALA A 800 -27.69 20.14 -2.79
CA ALA A 800 -27.20 19.33 -1.67
C ALA A 800 -28.34 18.62 -0.92
N GLU A 801 -29.52 19.20 -0.95
CA GLU A 801 -30.76 18.67 -0.36
C GLU A 801 -31.40 17.55 -1.21
N ASP A 802 -30.98 17.39 -2.49
CA ASP A 802 -31.39 16.29 -3.36
C ASP A 802 -30.44 15.08 -3.26
N ALA A 803 -29.48 15.08 -2.32
CA ALA A 803 -28.58 13.98 -2.10
C ALA A 803 -29.30 12.76 -1.54
N THR A 804 -28.66 11.59 -1.67
CA THR A 804 -29.17 10.32 -1.11
C THR A 804 -29.44 10.47 0.39
N GLY A 805 -30.64 10.06 0.84
CA GLY A 805 -31.06 10.11 2.24
C GLY A 805 -30.56 8.91 3.07
N PRO A 806 -30.56 9.05 4.41
CA PRO A 806 -30.14 7.97 5.32
C PRO A 806 -31.06 6.75 5.26
N GLU A 807 -32.35 6.90 4.98
CA GLU A 807 -33.32 5.81 4.82
C GLU A 807 -32.93 4.95 3.62
N GLN A 808 -32.60 5.56 2.49
CA GLN A 808 -32.14 4.83 1.30
C GLN A 808 -30.84 4.07 1.58
N VAL A 809 -29.91 4.67 2.32
CA VAL A 809 -28.66 4.02 2.74
C VAL A 809 -28.94 2.82 3.65
N ALA A 810 -29.89 2.95 4.59
CA ALA A 810 -30.31 1.86 5.49
C ALA A 810 -30.97 0.73 4.68
N GLU A 811 -31.90 1.06 3.77
CA GLU A 811 -32.60 0.08 2.93
C GLU A 811 -31.62 -0.70 2.04
N MET A 812 -30.62 -0.02 1.45
CA MET A 812 -29.59 -0.66 0.67
C MET A 812 -28.75 -1.64 1.52
N TYR A 813 -28.40 -1.23 2.76
CA TYR A 813 -27.68 -2.10 3.71
C TYR A 813 -28.50 -3.30 4.12
N GLU A 814 -29.79 -3.12 4.41
CA GLU A 814 -30.72 -4.21 4.79
C GLU A 814 -30.95 -5.18 3.63
N LYS A 815 -31.14 -4.70 2.41
CA LYS A 815 -31.26 -5.54 1.20
C LYS A 815 -29.99 -6.40 1.01
N GLN A 816 -28.81 -5.82 1.24
CA GLN A 816 -27.56 -6.55 1.21
C GLN A 816 -27.50 -7.62 2.33
N ALA A 817 -27.93 -7.29 3.55
CA ALA A 817 -27.98 -8.22 4.68
C ALA A 817 -29.04 -9.33 4.49
N LEU A 818 -30.20 -9.00 3.91
CA LEU A 818 -31.26 -9.96 3.60
C LEU A 818 -30.86 -10.92 2.47
N ALA A 819 -30.19 -10.44 1.41
CA ALA A 819 -29.62 -11.30 0.38
C ALA A 819 -28.62 -12.29 0.97
N GLN A 820 -27.87 -11.91 1.99
CA GLN A 820 -26.97 -12.79 2.76
C GLN A 820 -27.69 -13.70 3.76
N SER A 821 -28.93 -13.38 4.19
CA SER A 821 -29.72 -14.12 5.19
C SER A 821 -30.81 -15.02 4.61
N SER A 822 -31.29 -14.78 3.40
CA SER A 822 -32.36 -15.56 2.75
C SER A 822 -31.96 -17.01 2.44
N THR A 823 -30.68 -17.33 2.51
CA THR A 823 -30.15 -18.71 2.50
C THR A 823 -30.56 -19.55 3.72
N LYS A 824 -31.18 -18.95 4.77
CA LYS A 824 -31.60 -19.68 5.99
C LYS A 824 -32.95 -20.36 5.89
N LYS A 825 -33.83 -20.04 4.91
CA LYS A 825 -35.21 -20.56 4.83
C LYS A 825 -35.48 -21.64 3.80
N GLY A 826 -34.48 -22.03 3.01
CA GLY A 826 -34.68 -22.98 1.88
C GLY A 826 -34.42 -24.45 2.16
N ARG A 827 -34.25 -24.88 3.42
CA ARG A 827 -33.99 -26.29 3.74
C ARG A 827 -34.73 -26.80 4.98
N GLY A 828 -36.02 -26.50 5.04
CA GLY A 828 -36.93 -27.03 6.04
C GLY A 828 -38.33 -26.86 5.50
N ASP A 829 -39.01 -27.95 5.21
CA ASP A 829 -40.40 -28.11 4.76
C ASP A 829 -40.61 -28.23 3.24
N ALA A 830 -40.23 -29.39 2.74
CA ALA A 830 -40.92 -30.01 1.63
C ALA A 830 -40.91 -31.51 1.83
N ASP A 831 -41.65 -31.98 2.81
CA ASP A 831 -42.29 -33.30 2.81
C ASP A 831 -43.54 -33.18 3.67
N ASP A 832 -44.66 -32.94 2.99
CA ASP A 832 -45.94 -33.55 3.33
C ASP A 832 -46.93 -33.30 2.18
N GLY A 833 -47.37 -34.40 1.65
CA GLY A 833 -48.20 -34.56 0.52
C GLY A 833 -49.53 -33.82 0.49
N PHE A 834 -50.04 -33.64 -0.70
CA PHE A 834 -51.45 -33.94 -0.98
C PHE A 834 -51.71 -33.92 -2.50
N TRP A 835 -52.08 -35.15 -3.04
CA TRP A 835 -52.84 -35.45 -4.25
C TRP A 835 -52.21 -35.15 -5.64
#